data_7deaccd5470927de3df2490aebdcb99c
#
_entry.id   7deaccd5470927de3df2490aebdcb99c
#
_cell.length_a   1.000
_cell.length_b   1.000
_cell.length_c   1.000
_cell.angle_alpha   90.00
_cell.angle_beta   90.00
_cell.angle_gamma   90.00
#
_symmetry.space_group_name_H-M   'P 1'
#
loop_
_entity.id
_entity.type
_entity.pdbx_description
1 polymer ?
#
loop_
_entity_poly.entity_id
_entity_poly.type
_entity_poly.pdbx_seq_one_letter_code
_entity_poly.pdbx_strand_id
1 'polypeptide(L)'
;MKSIVTSADMALMNRIFRYDSPEKLPIYYEYGGHAYRGVQEPCRVCREALDANMVRYTVCGRIDESLELRVEITEYGDFAATEFLAFFTNCGNAETKRLRNVRIVDGLIEGEDAALIHGNGDTCREDGYEWFRDAVDEKMTLTPVDGTSCNGAFPYFRIMAKNFGVNIAVGWPAAWIAEIEPATGGAHISIGQARFDMVLRPGETMRTPRVNFLAFAGDETRGMNLWRRWYFSHILPRENGKPLPPKYCLHTFNAGGHPEFTGITTENQISGIDDYLNAGLRPDIWWIDAGWYPCDYDWPKIGTWKPDTARLPNGLAPIGEKCDSEGIQLLLWFEPERVREGTELAIAHPEWLLRRTKADGTRDENSLLNLGDRACCDWVIDRVDSIIKEGHVRVYRQDFNFSPREHWIQNEAENRIGALENLHVQGYLRYWDALIARNPGLWVDSCASGGRRNDLETMRRAVPLHYTDVGYGNHPIKQKQHREMFEWIPYFRAHNMRWDNPDGSYGRENHTPDEFAYYAAMAPSLTDMTEHDAPKEAMALAIRMREIWRKAAGRMLDGDYYPLTECRKSNEDFYAMQFHNPDTGSGFFQILSNTCNRKRVFTAKLRAIDDGVYALTAGDGKSRMVVDAKRLREGISFELPRRSSVIWFYEKA
;
A
#
# COMPACT_ATOMS: atom_id res chain seq x y z
N MET A 1 -9.19 18.66 5.95
CA MET A 1 -9.23 18.36 7.40
C MET A 1 -8.36 19.37 8.13
N LYS A 2 -8.86 19.99 9.20
CA LYS A 2 -8.02 20.85 10.06
C LYS A 2 -6.96 19.97 10.74
N SER A 3 -5.73 20.49 10.83
CA SER A 3 -4.69 19.81 11.61
C SER A 3 -5.11 19.69 13.06
N ILE A 4 -5.00 18.49 13.63
CA ILE A 4 -5.16 18.25 15.08
C ILE A 4 -3.80 18.17 15.78
N VAL A 5 -2.74 18.57 15.10
CA VAL A 5 -1.39 18.63 15.66
C VAL A 5 -1.32 19.70 16.74
N THR A 6 -0.77 19.34 17.87
CA THR A 6 -0.62 20.20 19.03
C THR A 6 0.84 20.67 19.19
N SER A 7 1.05 21.70 20.00
CA SER A 7 2.39 22.12 20.38
C SER A 7 3.19 21.02 21.12
N ALA A 8 2.49 20.11 21.80
CA ALA A 8 3.12 18.97 22.47
C ALA A 8 3.67 17.96 21.44
N ASP A 9 2.97 17.72 20.33
CA ASP A 9 3.46 16.85 19.24
C ASP A 9 4.73 17.43 18.61
N MET A 10 4.72 18.73 18.29
CA MET A 10 5.87 19.42 17.72
C MET A 10 7.07 19.45 18.68
N ALA A 11 6.83 19.60 19.99
CA ALA A 11 7.88 19.54 21.00
C ALA A 11 8.50 18.12 21.07
N LEU A 12 7.69 17.06 21.00
CA LEU A 12 8.17 15.68 20.93
C LEU A 12 9.04 15.45 19.70
N MET A 13 8.55 15.86 18.53
CA MET A 13 9.28 15.75 17.27
C MET A 13 10.64 16.43 17.35
N ASN A 14 10.68 17.68 17.84
CA ASN A 14 11.93 18.43 18.00
C ASN A 14 12.90 17.77 18.98
N ARG A 15 12.40 17.17 20.07
CA ARG A 15 13.23 16.48 21.05
C ARG A 15 13.86 15.21 20.50
N ILE A 16 13.11 14.42 19.74
CA ILE A 16 13.52 13.07 19.33
C ILE A 16 14.30 13.10 18.01
N PHE A 17 13.89 13.95 17.03
CA PHE A 17 14.35 13.86 15.64
C PHE A 17 14.98 15.15 15.09
N ARG A 18 15.16 16.17 15.90
CA ARG A 18 15.86 17.38 15.47
C ARG A 18 17.33 17.29 15.86
N TYR A 19 18.18 17.50 14.88
CA TYR A 19 19.62 17.46 15.03
C TYR A 19 20.20 18.84 14.77
N ASP A 20 21.00 19.34 15.69
CA ASP A 20 21.59 20.70 15.69
C ASP A 20 22.89 20.77 14.91
N SER A 21 23.45 19.63 14.49
CA SER A 21 24.67 19.59 13.69
C SER A 21 24.73 18.35 12.78
N PRO A 22 25.44 18.44 11.63
CA PRO A 22 25.55 17.34 10.66
C PRO A 22 26.13 16.05 11.22
N GLU A 23 27.10 16.12 12.12
CA GLU A 23 27.73 14.95 12.74
C GLU A 23 26.82 14.20 13.72
N LYS A 24 25.73 14.83 14.17
CA LYS A 24 24.73 14.21 15.05
C LYS A 24 23.55 13.57 14.31
N LEU A 25 23.50 13.70 12.97
CA LEU A 25 22.44 13.04 12.20
C LEU A 25 22.41 11.53 12.48
N PRO A 26 21.23 10.88 12.49
CA PRO A 26 21.08 9.49 12.96
C PRO A 26 21.60 8.45 11.96
N ILE A 27 22.33 8.84 10.94
CA ILE A 27 22.92 7.90 10.00
C ILE A 27 24.19 7.25 10.60
N TYR A 28 24.26 5.92 10.46
CA TYR A 28 25.44 5.12 10.80
C TYR A 28 25.91 4.34 9.58
N TYR A 29 27.21 4.20 9.42
CA TYR A 29 27.82 3.38 8.37
C TYR A 29 29.25 3.00 8.70
N GLU A 30 29.73 1.90 8.11
CA GLU A 30 31.13 1.50 8.18
C GLU A 30 31.80 1.67 6.81
N TYR A 31 32.96 2.30 6.76
CA TYR A 31 33.68 2.54 5.52
C TYR A 31 35.19 2.34 5.70
N GLY A 32 35.78 1.47 4.86
CA GLY A 32 37.23 1.17 4.93
C GLY A 32 37.66 0.59 6.27
N GLY A 33 36.77 -0.07 7.02
CA GLY A 33 37.03 -0.65 8.34
C GLY A 33 36.83 0.29 9.52
N HIS A 34 36.34 1.51 9.27
CA HIS A 34 36.05 2.50 10.34
C HIS A 34 34.53 2.75 10.41
N ALA A 35 34.05 2.95 11.64
CA ALA A 35 32.64 3.31 11.88
C ALA A 35 32.48 4.85 11.88
N TYR A 36 31.37 5.31 11.31
CA TYR A 36 31.03 6.72 11.21
C TYR A 36 29.58 6.96 11.65
N ARG A 37 29.32 8.14 12.20
CA ARG A 37 27.97 8.66 12.48
C ARG A 37 27.81 10.04 11.89
N GLY A 38 26.60 10.39 11.44
CA GLY A 38 26.32 11.69 10.82
C GLY A 38 27.08 11.93 9.52
N VAL A 39 27.15 13.19 9.13
CA VAL A 39 27.92 13.66 7.98
C VAL A 39 29.19 14.36 8.49
N GLN A 40 30.34 13.93 7.99
CA GLN A 40 31.63 14.43 8.44
C GLN A 40 31.93 15.84 7.86
N GLU A 41 32.64 16.66 8.65
CA GLU A 41 33.13 17.97 8.20
C GLU A 41 34.43 17.82 7.33
N PRO A 42 34.64 18.66 6.32
CA PRO A 42 33.77 19.78 5.95
C PRO A 42 32.52 19.34 5.19
N CYS A 43 31.37 19.92 5.54
CA CYS A 43 30.11 19.63 4.88
C CYS A 43 29.39 20.92 4.42
N ARG A 44 28.42 20.74 3.50
CA ARG A 44 27.56 21.81 3.00
C ARG A 44 26.12 21.50 3.36
N VAL A 45 25.40 22.47 3.91
CA VAL A 45 23.97 22.39 4.21
C VAL A 45 23.19 23.31 3.29
N CYS A 46 22.23 22.78 2.59
CA CYS A 46 21.28 23.54 1.76
C CYS A 46 19.88 23.38 2.34
N ARG A 47 19.09 24.45 2.31
CA ARG A 47 17.67 24.46 2.73
C ARG A 47 16.79 24.84 1.55
N GLU A 48 15.76 24.06 1.30
CA GLU A 48 14.80 24.25 0.21
C GLU A 48 13.38 24.17 0.79
N ALA A 49 12.53 25.16 0.50
CA ALA A 49 11.09 25.05 0.76
C ALA A 49 10.46 24.29 -0.41
N LEU A 50 9.90 23.10 -0.15
CA LEU A 50 9.25 22.30 -1.16
C LEU A 50 7.82 22.81 -1.45
N ASP A 51 7.13 23.22 -0.38
CA ASP A 51 5.85 23.93 -0.42
C ASP A 51 5.65 24.75 0.86
N ALA A 52 4.40 25.17 1.14
CA ALA A 52 4.07 25.98 2.32
C ALA A 52 4.31 25.25 3.65
N ASN A 53 4.28 23.91 3.64
CA ASN A 53 4.33 23.07 4.83
C ASN A 53 5.55 22.15 4.89
N MET A 54 6.33 22.04 3.81
CA MET A 54 7.47 21.13 3.74
C MET A 54 8.77 21.86 3.46
N VAL A 55 9.79 21.54 4.26
CA VAL A 55 11.16 22.03 4.08
C VAL A 55 12.10 20.83 3.99
N ARG A 56 12.98 20.87 2.99
CA ARG A 56 14.06 19.90 2.83
C ARG A 56 15.38 20.54 3.22
N TYR A 57 16.14 19.85 4.05
CA TYR A 57 17.56 20.11 4.29
C TYR A 57 18.37 19.03 3.56
N THR A 58 19.36 19.47 2.80
CA THR A 58 20.33 18.57 2.15
C THR A 58 21.70 18.82 2.73
N VAL A 59 22.27 17.81 3.37
CA VAL A 59 23.60 17.84 3.97
C VAL A 59 24.53 16.97 3.15
N CYS A 60 25.59 17.57 2.57
CA CYS A 60 26.58 16.87 1.75
C CYS A 60 27.97 17.00 2.35
N GLY A 61 28.64 15.88 2.55
CA GLY A 61 30.04 15.82 3.02
C GLY A 61 30.80 14.72 2.31
N ARG A 62 32.13 14.87 2.20
CA ARG A 62 33.02 13.82 1.68
C ARG A 62 33.61 13.04 2.81
N ILE A 63 33.62 11.73 2.69
CA ILE A 63 34.25 10.81 3.67
C ILE A 63 35.72 10.67 3.35
N ASP A 64 36.05 10.58 2.05
CA ASP A 64 37.40 10.67 1.50
C ASP A 64 37.35 11.23 0.07
N GLU A 65 38.43 11.13 -0.70
CA GLU A 65 38.49 11.64 -2.07
C GLU A 65 37.50 10.96 -3.03
N SER A 66 37.10 9.72 -2.73
CA SER A 66 36.25 8.90 -3.59
C SER A 66 34.78 8.85 -3.17
N LEU A 67 34.45 8.96 -1.89
CA LEU A 67 33.08 8.74 -1.39
C LEU A 67 32.44 10.01 -0.84
N GLU A 68 31.34 10.43 -1.44
CA GLU A 68 30.45 11.49 -0.96
C GLU A 68 29.20 10.90 -0.30
N LEU A 69 28.81 11.46 0.84
CA LEU A 69 27.54 11.21 1.52
C LEU A 69 26.65 12.44 1.39
N ARG A 70 25.43 12.24 0.91
CA ARG A 70 24.35 13.23 0.87
C ARG A 70 23.17 12.72 1.68
N VAL A 71 22.76 13.48 2.70
CA VAL A 71 21.58 13.17 3.52
C VAL A 71 20.50 14.21 3.25
N GLU A 72 19.30 13.76 2.94
CA GLU A 72 18.09 14.58 2.79
C GLU A 72 17.19 14.39 4.00
N ILE A 73 16.80 15.50 4.62
CA ILE A 73 15.90 15.54 5.76
C ILE A 73 14.70 16.38 5.34
N THR A 74 13.50 15.82 5.36
CA THR A 74 12.27 16.57 5.08
C THR A 74 11.48 16.75 6.37
N GLU A 75 11.25 18.01 6.75
CA GLU A 75 10.44 18.39 7.91
C GLU A 75 9.08 18.91 7.45
N TYR A 76 8.02 18.53 8.18
CA TYR A 76 6.64 18.95 7.94
C TYR A 76 6.22 20.01 8.95
N GLY A 77 5.72 21.16 8.48
CA GLY A 77 5.28 22.26 9.33
C GLY A 77 3.87 22.09 9.87
N ASP A 78 3.05 21.30 9.21
CA ASP A 78 1.65 21.02 9.57
C ASP A 78 1.46 19.71 10.35
N PHE A 79 2.51 18.87 10.43
CA PHE A 79 2.55 17.63 11.22
C PHE A 79 3.87 17.51 11.97
N ALA A 80 3.83 16.83 13.11
CA ALA A 80 5.03 16.46 13.86
C ALA A 80 5.75 15.28 13.18
N ALA A 81 6.16 15.47 11.93
CA ALA A 81 6.75 14.45 11.09
C ALA A 81 8.09 14.89 10.50
N THR A 82 8.99 13.93 10.30
CA THR A 82 10.27 14.09 9.61
C THR A 82 10.62 12.85 8.81
N GLU A 83 11.38 13.02 7.73
CA GLU A 83 11.88 11.95 6.90
C GLU A 83 13.37 12.05 6.70
N PHE A 84 14.04 10.88 6.64
CA PHE A 84 15.45 10.74 6.34
C PHE A 84 15.65 9.86 5.10
N LEU A 85 16.56 10.30 4.24
CA LEU A 85 17.01 9.58 3.06
C LEU A 85 18.46 9.93 2.78
N ALA A 86 19.30 8.95 2.42
CA ALA A 86 20.69 9.22 2.10
C ALA A 86 21.15 8.54 0.82
N PHE A 87 22.24 9.10 0.26
CA PHE A 87 22.90 8.63 -0.95
C PHE A 87 24.42 8.63 -0.74
N PHE A 88 25.05 7.53 -1.10
CA PHE A 88 26.50 7.39 -1.16
C PHE A 88 26.92 7.35 -2.63
N THR A 89 27.78 8.28 -3.05
CA THR A 89 28.21 8.41 -4.43
C THR A 89 29.72 8.27 -4.54
N ASN A 90 30.16 7.40 -5.44
CA ASN A 90 31.58 7.32 -5.79
C ASN A 90 31.92 8.44 -6.79
N CYS A 91 32.64 9.44 -6.32
CA CYS A 91 33.14 10.58 -7.11
C CYS A 91 34.57 10.37 -7.63
N GLY A 92 35.18 9.22 -7.35
CA GLY A 92 36.52 8.86 -7.79
C GLY A 92 36.54 8.10 -9.12
N ASN A 93 37.76 7.74 -9.58
CA ASN A 93 37.97 7.01 -10.85
C ASN A 93 38.19 5.50 -10.66
N ALA A 94 38.21 5.00 -9.40
CA ALA A 94 38.39 3.60 -9.03
C ALA A 94 37.24 3.17 -8.10
N GLU A 95 37.10 1.87 -7.85
CA GLU A 95 36.17 1.38 -6.82
C GLU A 95 36.50 1.99 -5.46
N THR A 96 35.47 2.26 -4.68
CA THR A 96 35.62 2.77 -3.30
C THR A 96 36.22 1.71 -2.39
N LYS A 97 36.64 2.09 -1.18
CA LYS A 97 36.76 1.15 -0.07
C LYS A 97 35.39 0.53 0.22
N ARG A 98 35.37 -0.56 0.97
CA ARG A 98 34.16 -1.30 1.33
C ARG A 98 33.27 -0.46 2.25
N LEU A 99 32.00 -0.27 1.83
CA LEU A 99 30.93 0.40 2.56
C LEU A 99 29.92 -0.65 3.02
N ARG A 100 29.66 -0.73 4.30
CA ARG A 100 28.78 -1.75 4.89
C ARG A 100 28.01 -1.26 6.09
N ASN A 101 27.05 -2.06 6.57
CA ASN A 101 26.25 -1.80 7.76
C ASN A 101 25.61 -0.40 7.75
N VAL A 102 25.12 0.04 6.58
CA VAL A 102 24.48 1.35 6.46
C VAL A 102 23.11 1.33 7.12
N ARG A 103 22.93 2.22 8.09
CA ARG A 103 21.66 2.49 8.78
C ARG A 103 21.33 3.96 8.60
N ILE A 104 20.25 4.24 7.87
CA ILE A 104 19.80 5.63 7.67
C ILE A 104 19.31 6.24 8.98
N VAL A 105 18.82 5.40 9.87
CA VAL A 105 18.49 5.76 11.24
C VAL A 105 19.19 4.79 12.18
N ASP A 106 19.92 5.34 13.14
CA ASP A 106 20.54 4.64 14.25
C ASP A 106 20.53 5.61 15.45
N GLY A 107 19.54 5.47 16.35
CA GLY A 107 19.33 6.46 17.40
C GLY A 107 18.38 6.00 18.49
N LEU A 108 18.21 6.85 19.50
CA LEU A 108 17.39 6.60 20.69
C LEU A 108 16.04 7.31 20.57
N ILE A 109 14.96 6.56 20.79
CA ILE A 109 13.64 7.12 21.09
C ILE A 109 13.49 7.10 22.61
N GLU A 110 13.70 8.27 23.23
CA GLU A 110 13.61 8.43 24.68
C GLU A 110 12.16 8.27 25.15
N GLY A 111 11.91 7.44 26.16
CA GLY A 111 10.60 7.26 26.77
C GLY A 111 10.53 6.03 27.69
N GLU A 112 9.77 6.14 28.78
CA GLU A 112 9.53 5.04 29.71
C GLU A 112 8.51 4.03 29.14
N ASP A 113 8.60 2.77 29.54
CA ASP A 113 7.65 1.69 29.23
C ASP A 113 7.45 1.50 27.71
N ALA A 114 8.56 1.46 26.96
CA ALA A 114 8.51 1.34 25.50
C ALA A 114 7.89 0.00 25.07
N ALA A 115 6.93 0.07 24.14
CA ALA A 115 6.30 -1.10 23.50
C ALA A 115 6.33 -0.91 21.98
N LEU A 116 6.66 -1.98 21.25
CA LEU A 116 6.62 -2.06 19.80
C LEU A 116 5.25 -2.61 19.36
N ILE A 117 4.57 -1.89 18.47
CA ILE A 117 3.37 -2.35 17.78
C ILE A 117 3.75 -2.55 16.31
N HIS A 118 3.65 -3.78 15.82
CA HIS A 118 4.11 -4.15 14.49
C HIS A 118 3.25 -5.25 13.88
N GLY A 119 3.36 -5.45 12.56
CA GLY A 119 2.61 -6.45 11.81
C GLY A 119 3.49 -7.29 10.91
N ASN A 120 2.95 -8.44 10.43
CA ASN A 120 3.64 -9.32 9.48
C ASN A 120 3.41 -8.96 8.00
N GLY A 121 2.55 -7.98 7.72
CA GLY A 121 2.21 -7.58 6.36
C GLY A 121 1.40 -8.62 5.59
N ASP A 122 1.45 -8.58 4.26
CA ASP A 122 0.75 -9.56 3.43
C ASP A 122 1.63 -10.79 3.21
N THR A 123 1.32 -11.87 3.88
CA THR A 123 2.00 -13.17 3.75
C THR A 123 1.45 -14.04 2.62
N CYS A 124 0.44 -13.58 1.88
CA CYS A 124 -0.38 -14.35 0.95
C CYS A 124 -1.03 -15.57 1.61
N ARG A 125 -1.36 -15.48 2.90
CA ARG A 125 -2.02 -16.51 3.72
C ARG A 125 -3.09 -15.86 4.59
N GLU A 126 -3.89 -16.69 5.24
CA GLU A 126 -4.94 -16.23 6.17
C GLU A 126 -4.39 -15.53 7.42
N ASP A 127 -3.11 -15.73 7.75
CA ASP A 127 -2.39 -15.04 8.82
C ASP A 127 -1.84 -13.66 8.39
N GLY A 128 -2.00 -13.27 7.13
CA GLY A 128 -1.61 -11.94 6.67
C GLY A 128 -2.28 -10.82 7.45
N TYR A 129 -1.53 -9.73 7.67
CA TYR A 129 -1.92 -8.58 8.48
C TYR A 129 -2.25 -8.92 9.95
N GLU A 130 -1.52 -9.89 10.54
CA GLU A 130 -1.51 -10.07 12.00
C GLU A 130 -0.69 -8.97 12.67
N TRP A 131 -1.17 -8.55 13.86
CA TRP A 131 -0.54 -7.50 14.63
C TRP A 131 -0.13 -7.97 16.01
N PHE A 132 1.01 -7.46 16.45
CA PHE A 132 1.66 -7.81 17.69
C PHE A 132 1.94 -6.54 18.51
N ARG A 133 1.94 -6.70 19.83
CA ARG A 133 2.34 -5.68 20.77
C ARG A 133 3.28 -6.30 21.78
N ASP A 134 4.54 -5.94 21.68
CA ASP A 134 5.62 -6.50 22.50
C ASP A 134 6.27 -5.40 23.32
N ALA A 135 6.59 -5.70 24.60
CA ALA A 135 7.45 -4.83 25.39
C ALA A 135 8.86 -4.82 24.79
N VAL A 136 9.50 -3.65 24.78
CA VAL A 136 10.90 -3.53 24.33
C VAL A 136 11.81 -3.88 25.50
N ASP A 137 11.90 -5.15 25.85
CA ASP A 137 12.75 -5.71 26.92
C ASP A 137 13.88 -6.59 26.40
N GLU A 138 13.83 -6.97 25.12
CA GLU A 138 14.88 -7.67 24.39
C GLU A 138 15.04 -7.09 22.97
N LYS A 139 16.10 -7.51 22.28
CA LYS A 139 16.33 -7.10 20.88
C LYS A 139 15.31 -7.79 19.95
N MET A 140 14.58 -6.97 19.20
CA MET A 140 13.65 -7.42 18.16
C MET A 140 14.16 -7.00 16.79
N THR A 141 13.89 -7.84 15.78
CA THR A 141 14.27 -7.56 14.39
C THR A 141 13.08 -7.73 13.48
N LEU A 142 12.73 -6.67 12.76
CA LEU A 142 11.73 -6.69 11.71
C LEU A 142 12.43 -6.70 10.35
N THR A 143 12.16 -7.70 9.51
CA THR A 143 12.69 -7.80 8.14
C THR A 143 11.81 -8.71 7.30
N PRO A 144 11.47 -8.32 6.04
CA PRO A 144 10.73 -9.19 5.13
C PRO A 144 11.60 -10.35 4.62
N VAL A 145 10.94 -11.43 4.16
CA VAL A 145 11.63 -12.72 3.95
C VAL A 145 12.02 -13.05 2.51
N ASP A 146 11.30 -12.55 1.50
CA ASP A 146 11.42 -13.02 0.10
C ASP A 146 12.01 -11.99 -0.87
N GLY A 147 12.41 -10.82 -0.37
CA GLY A 147 12.93 -9.71 -1.17
C GLY A 147 11.85 -8.71 -1.59
N THR A 148 10.59 -8.88 -1.15
CA THR A 148 9.55 -7.85 -1.18
C THR A 148 9.49 -7.11 0.16
N SER A 149 8.76 -6.00 0.25
CA SER A 149 8.83 -5.12 1.44
C SER A 149 7.86 -5.47 2.58
N CYS A 150 6.83 -6.30 2.30
CA CYS A 150 5.71 -6.49 3.22
C CYS A 150 5.40 -7.95 3.56
N ASN A 151 6.25 -8.90 3.19
CA ASN A 151 6.03 -10.31 3.49
C ASN A 151 6.83 -10.76 4.71
N GLY A 152 6.15 -11.05 5.82
CA GLY A 152 6.75 -11.47 7.09
C GLY A 152 7.07 -10.32 8.05
N ALA A 153 7.19 -9.10 7.55
CA ALA A 153 7.27 -7.88 8.33
C ALA A 153 6.58 -6.74 7.56
N PHE A 154 5.82 -5.93 8.27
CA PHE A 154 5.13 -4.78 7.67
C PHE A 154 5.96 -3.52 7.85
N PRO A 155 6.20 -2.71 6.81
CA PRO A 155 7.07 -1.54 6.88
C PRO A 155 6.43 -0.32 7.57
N TYR A 156 5.35 -0.53 8.29
CA TYR A 156 4.66 0.44 9.12
C TYR A 156 4.53 -0.15 10.53
N PHE A 157 5.04 0.54 11.51
CA PHE A 157 5.02 0.11 12.90
C PHE A 157 5.06 1.31 13.83
N ARG A 158 4.89 1.08 15.12
CA ARG A 158 4.81 2.14 16.13
C ARG A 158 5.57 1.77 17.38
N ILE A 159 6.32 2.74 17.92
CA ILE A 159 6.84 2.66 19.27
C ILE A 159 5.95 3.52 20.16
N MET A 160 5.35 2.89 21.17
CA MET A 160 4.59 3.57 22.22
C MET A 160 5.45 3.72 23.47
N ALA A 161 5.39 4.88 24.08
CA ALA A 161 5.90 5.12 25.44
C ALA A 161 4.72 5.55 26.32
N LYS A 162 4.97 5.81 27.61
CA LYS A 162 3.93 6.06 28.62
C LYS A 162 2.88 7.11 28.24
N ASN A 163 3.25 8.22 27.59
CA ASN A 163 2.35 9.32 27.27
C ASN A 163 2.42 9.82 25.82
N PHE A 164 3.13 9.12 24.97
CA PHE A 164 3.30 9.46 23.57
C PHE A 164 3.62 8.24 22.72
N GLY A 165 3.58 8.39 21.41
CA GLY A 165 4.04 7.39 20.47
C GLY A 165 4.71 8.01 19.26
N VAL A 166 5.37 7.15 18.49
CA VAL A 166 6.00 7.49 17.22
C VAL A 166 5.57 6.45 16.19
N ASN A 167 4.83 6.89 15.18
CA ASN A 167 4.57 6.08 13.98
C ASN A 167 5.81 6.12 13.09
N ILE A 168 6.19 4.98 12.56
CA ILE A 168 7.39 4.78 11.75
C ILE A 168 6.99 4.10 10.46
N ALA A 169 7.51 4.58 9.33
CA ALA A 169 7.32 3.93 8.05
C ALA A 169 8.64 3.84 7.29
N VAL A 170 8.87 2.68 6.68
CA VAL A 170 10.03 2.41 5.84
C VAL A 170 9.61 2.42 4.38
N GLY A 171 10.25 3.23 3.57
CA GLY A 171 10.07 3.30 2.11
C GLY A 171 11.22 2.59 1.40
N TRP A 172 11.05 1.29 1.17
CA TRP A 172 11.98 0.45 0.43
C TRP A 172 11.24 -0.73 -0.18
N PRO A 173 11.01 -0.77 -1.49
CA PRO A 173 10.21 -1.82 -2.13
C PRO A 173 10.91 -3.19 -2.25
N ALA A 174 11.87 -3.46 -1.36
CA ALA A 174 12.64 -4.70 -1.26
C ALA A 174 12.97 -5.04 0.21
N ALA A 175 14.04 -5.77 0.49
CA ALA A 175 14.38 -6.21 1.85
C ALA A 175 15.00 -5.09 2.69
N TRP A 176 14.24 -4.57 3.64
CA TRP A 176 14.69 -3.66 4.68
C TRP A 176 14.90 -4.40 6.01
N ILE A 177 15.58 -3.74 6.96
CA ILE A 177 15.73 -4.23 8.32
C ILE A 177 15.48 -3.08 9.30
N ALA A 178 14.76 -3.37 10.38
CA ALA A 178 14.69 -2.53 11.57
C ALA A 178 15.00 -3.38 12.79
N GLU A 179 15.96 -2.94 13.58
CA GLU A 179 16.34 -3.54 14.87
C GLU A 179 15.92 -2.59 15.97
N ILE A 180 15.20 -3.10 16.95
CA ILE A 180 14.69 -2.35 18.11
C ILE A 180 15.19 -3.07 19.36
N GLU A 181 15.87 -2.36 20.24
CA GLU A 181 16.43 -2.95 21.46
C GLU A 181 16.27 -2.03 22.66
N PRO A 182 16.21 -2.58 23.89
CA PRO A 182 16.14 -1.76 25.09
C PRO A 182 17.42 -0.95 25.26
N ALA A 183 17.24 0.31 25.67
CA ALA A 183 18.35 1.21 25.97
C ALA A 183 18.04 2.02 27.22
N THR A 184 19.08 2.55 27.87
CA THR A 184 18.91 3.41 29.03
C THR A 184 18.05 4.63 28.65
N GLY A 185 16.87 4.72 29.24
CA GLY A 185 15.94 5.82 29.03
C GLY A 185 15.01 5.68 27.81
N GLY A 186 14.96 4.52 27.13
CA GLY A 186 14.07 4.33 25.99
C GLY A 186 14.35 3.09 25.15
N ALA A 187 14.06 3.20 23.86
CA ALA A 187 14.33 2.19 22.86
C ALA A 187 15.33 2.69 21.82
N HIS A 188 16.41 1.95 21.61
CA HIS A 188 17.32 2.19 20.49
C HIS A 188 16.73 1.57 19.22
N ILE A 189 16.75 2.32 18.11
CA ILE A 189 16.24 1.87 16.82
C ILE A 189 17.32 2.03 15.75
N SER A 190 17.44 1.02 14.89
CA SER A 190 18.39 0.98 13.77
C SER A 190 17.68 0.49 12.50
N ILE A 191 17.65 1.31 11.42
CA ILE A 191 16.90 1.01 10.19
C ILE A 191 17.79 1.18 8.95
N GLY A 192 17.74 0.21 8.02
CA GLY A 192 18.49 0.25 6.77
C GLY A 192 18.03 -0.77 5.74
N GLN A 193 18.76 -0.90 4.62
CA GLN A 193 18.64 -2.03 3.71
C GLN A 193 19.16 -3.29 4.40
N ALA A 194 18.48 -4.42 4.28
CA ALA A 194 18.82 -5.63 5.03
C ALA A 194 20.22 -6.20 4.67
N ARG A 195 20.59 -6.11 3.40
CA ARG A 195 21.89 -6.56 2.89
C ARG A 195 22.60 -5.38 2.25
N PHE A 196 23.63 -4.86 2.91
CA PHE A 196 24.41 -3.72 2.42
C PHE A 196 25.90 -3.91 2.83
N ASP A 197 26.69 -4.48 1.93
CA ASP A 197 28.13 -4.69 2.11
C ASP A 197 28.82 -4.71 0.74
N MET A 198 29.31 -3.55 0.27
CA MET A 198 29.75 -3.39 -1.11
C MET A 198 30.84 -2.34 -1.31
N VAL A 199 31.52 -2.43 -2.45
CA VAL A 199 32.28 -1.33 -3.04
C VAL A 199 31.41 -0.65 -4.10
N LEU A 200 31.57 0.66 -4.30
CA LEU A 200 30.88 1.41 -5.34
C LEU A 200 31.83 1.60 -6.53
N ARG A 201 31.33 1.37 -7.74
CA ARG A 201 32.07 1.64 -8.99
C ARG A 201 32.13 3.13 -9.27
N PRO A 202 33.07 3.62 -10.10
CA PRO A 202 33.16 5.03 -10.47
C PRO A 202 31.83 5.57 -10.99
N GLY A 203 31.38 6.70 -10.44
CA GLY A 203 30.11 7.35 -10.79
C GLY A 203 28.85 6.69 -10.22
N GLU A 204 28.96 5.56 -9.52
CA GLU A 204 27.81 4.83 -8.96
C GLU A 204 27.29 5.50 -7.70
N THR A 205 25.96 5.50 -7.56
CA THR A 205 25.27 6.00 -6.36
C THR A 205 24.42 4.90 -5.75
N MET A 206 24.56 4.68 -4.45
CA MET A 206 23.71 3.80 -3.66
C MET A 206 22.80 4.61 -2.77
N ARG A 207 21.53 4.22 -2.72
CA ARG A 207 20.46 4.86 -1.96
C ARG A 207 20.15 4.06 -0.70
N THR A 208 19.80 4.74 0.39
CA THR A 208 19.21 4.08 1.57
C THR A 208 17.68 3.93 1.42
N PRO A 209 17.01 3.09 2.23
CA PRO A 209 15.58 3.26 2.48
C PRO A 209 15.26 4.71 2.88
N ARG A 210 14.06 5.19 2.56
CA ARG A 210 13.47 6.38 3.17
C ARG A 210 12.81 5.97 4.48
N VAL A 211 13.00 6.71 5.53
CA VAL A 211 12.34 6.45 6.82
C VAL A 211 11.58 7.69 7.26
N ASN A 212 10.30 7.53 7.55
CA ASN A 212 9.45 8.57 8.10
C ASN A 212 9.15 8.30 9.58
N PHE A 213 9.14 9.37 10.36
CA PHE A 213 8.68 9.42 11.74
C PHE A 213 7.55 10.43 11.88
N LEU A 214 6.51 10.06 12.62
CA LEU A 214 5.43 10.95 13.02
C LEU A 214 5.20 10.79 14.52
N ALA A 215 5.62 11.78 15.30
CA ALA A 215 5.46 11.80 16.75
C ALA A 215 4.09 12.34 17.16
N PHE A 216 3.54 11.83 18.26
CA PHE A 216 2.26 12.28 18.81
C PHE A 216 2.21 12.10 20.32
N ALA A 217 1.60 13.05 21.03
CA ALA A 217 1.23 12.92 22.42
C ALA A 217 -0.11 12.18 22.53
N GLY A 218 -0.30 11.39 23.60
CA GLY A 218 -1.56 10.69 23.88
C GLY A 218 -1.56 9.22 23.48
N ASP A 219 -2.75 8.71 23.13
CA ASP A 219 -2.99 7.29 22.91
C ASP A 219 -2.85 6.85 21.42
N GLU A 220 -2.93 5.54 21.20
CA GLU A 220 -2.81 4.91 19.88
C GLU A 220 -3.90 5.39 18.91
N THR A 221 -5.14 5.60 19.39
CA THR A 221 -6.25 6.05 18.54
C THR A 221 -5.96 7.42 17.95
N ARG A 222 -5.37 8.30 18.75
CA ARG A 222 -4.92 9.61 18.28
C ARG A 222 -3.76 9.49 17.30
N GLY A 223 -2.77 8.66 17.60
CA GLY A 223 -1.64 8.40 16.71
C GLY A 223 -2.05 7.82 15.37
N MET A 224 -3.00 6.88 15.36
CA MET A 224 -3.60 6.32 14.15
C MET A 224 -4.26 7.41 13.28
N ASN A 225 -5.07 8.29 13.87
CA ASN A 225 -5.76 9.32 13.10
C ASN A 225 -4.86 10.47 12.65
N LEU A 226 -3.82 10.81 13.41
CA LEU A 226 -2.75 11.72 12.94
C LEU A 226 -2.01 11.13 11.73
N TRP A 227 -1.66 9.83 11.78
CA TRP A 227 -1.05 9.12 10.67
C TRP A 227 -1.94 9.15 9.42
N ARG A 228 -3.24 8.78 9.54
CA ARG A 228 -4.19 8.80 8.43
C ARG A 228 -4.28 10.19 7.78
N ARG A 229 -4.36 11.26 8.57
CA ARG A 229 -4.43 12.65 8.07
C ARG A 229 -3.14 13.06 7.36
N TRP A 230 -1.99 12.72 7.94
CA TRP A 230 -0.69 12.95 7.29
C TRP A 230 -0.58 12.18 5.98
N TYR A 231 -0.99 10.91 5.95
CA TYR A 231 -0.99 10.07 4.77
C TYR A 231 -1.85 10.66 3.64
N PHE A 232 -3.07 11.09 3.93
CA PHE A 232 -3.94 11.75 2.95
C PHE A 232 -3.39 13.10 2.47
N SER A 233 -2.69 13.83 3.32
CA SER A 233 -2.15 15.15 2.97
C SER A 233 -0.88 15.10 2.15
N HIS A 234 0.04 14.15 2.48
CA HIS A 234 1.42 14.18 1.99
C HIS A 234 1.87 12.91 1.25
N ILE A 235 1.16 11.79 1.36
CA ILE A 235 1.57 10.52 0.77
C ILE A 235 0.65 10.11 -0.38
N LEU A 236 -0.65 10.07 -0.15
CA LEU A 236 -1.62 9.60 -1.15
C LEU A 236 -1.47 10.39 -2.46
N PRO A 237 -1.29 9.72 -3.61
CA PRO A 237 -1.27 10.36 -4.92
C PRO A 237 -2.49 11.27 -5.12
N ARG A 238 -2.35 12.25 -6.00
CA ARG A 238 -3.40 13.22 -6.30
C ARG A 238 -3.74 13.20 -7.78
N GLU A 239 -5.02 13.27 -8.09
CA GLU A 239 -5.51 13.42 -9.45
C GLU A 239 -5.74 14.93 -9.74
N ASN A 240 -4.95 15.50 -10.65
CA ASN A 240 -5.02 16.94 -10.95
C ASN A 240 -4.93 17.85 -9.70
N GLY A 241 -4.06 17.48 -8.74
CA GLY A 241 -3.86 18.20 -7.49
C GLY A 241 -4.96 18.00 -6.42
N LYS A 242 -6.00 17.19 -6.72
CA LYS A 242 -7.10 16.88 -5.80
C LYS A 242 -6.91 15.53 -5.14
N PRO A 243 -7.44 15.30 -3.92
CA PRO A 243 -7.50 13.98 -3.32
C PRO A 243 -8.21 12.98 -4.22
N LEU A 244 -7.75 11.73 -4.23
CA LEU A 244 -8.36 10.67 -5.03
C LEU A 244 -9.79 10.40 -4.57
N PRO A 245 -10.78 10.34 -5.50
CA PRO A 245 -12.16 10.01 -5.18
C PRO A 245 -12.32 8.49 -4.94
N PRO A 246 -13.42 8.05 -4.31
CA PRO A 246 -13.81 6.65 -4.31
C PRO A 246 -13.97 6.11 -5.72
N LYS A 247 -13.52 4.87 -5.97
CA LYS A 247 -13.61 4.21 -7.28
C LYS A 247 -14.36 2.88 -7.18
N TYR A 248 -15.36 2.72 -8.04
CA TYR A 248 -16.13 1.50 -8.22
C TYR A 248 -15.65 0.77 -9.47
N CYS A 249 -15.24 -0.48 -9.31
CA CYS A 249 -14.60 -1.27 -10.34
C CYS A 249 -15.47 -2.45 -10.76
N LEU A 250 -15.55 -2.69 -12.05
CA LEU A 250 -16.12 -3.89 -12.65
C LEU A 250 -15.11 -4.53 -13.61
N HIS A 251 -15.33 -5.80 -13.90
CA HIS A 251 -14.52 -6.57 -14.85
C HIS A 251 -15.33 -7.78 -15.34
N THR A 252 -14.84 -8.44 -16.40
CA THR A 252 -15.32 -9.76 -16.80
C THR A 252 -14.28 -10.81 -16.44
N PHE A 253 -14.61 -11.69 -15.49
CA PHE A 253 -13.81 -12.87 -15.20
C PHE A 253 -14.13 -14.02 -16.14
N ASN A 254 -13.19 -14.96 -16.30
CA ASN A 254 -13.38 -16.17 -17.13
C ASN A 254 -13.92 -15.88 -18.53
N ALA A 255 -13.57 -14.73 -19.11
CA ALA A 255 -13.99 -14.32 -20.43
C ALA A 255 -13.65 -15.41 -21.47
N GLY A 256 -14.58 -15.72 -22.35
CA GLY A 256 -14.43 -16.75 -23.36
C GLY A 256 -14.28 -18.17 -22.80
N GLY A 257 -14.64 -18.43 -21.54
CA GLY A 257 -14.55 -19.73 -20.89
C GLY A 257 -13.14 -20.18 -20.50
N HIS A 258 -12.16 -19.27 -20.56
CA HIS A 258 -10.78 -19.52 -20.14
C HIS A 258 -10.52 -19.03 -18.71
N PRO A 259 -9.54 -19.61 -17.99
CA PRO A 259 -9.18 -19.19 -16.64
C PRO A 259 -8.78 -17.71 -16.58
N GLU A 260 -9.20 -17.02 -15.55
CA GLU A 260 -8.92 -15.60 -15.31
C GLU A 260 -9.28 -14.75 -16.54
N PHE A 261 -8.47 -13.78 -16.94
CA PHE A 261 -8.73 -12.91 -18.09
C PHE A 261 -8.11 -13.39 -19.40
N THR A 262 -7.60 -14.60 -19.45
CA THR A 262 -6.85 -15.11 -20.62
C THR A 262 -7.68 -15.30 -21.87
N GLY A 263 -9.01 -15.35 -21.74
CA GLY A 263 -9.96 -15.46 -22.86
C GLY A 263 -10.56 -14.16 -23.33
N ILE A 264 -10.04 -13.00 -22.97
CA ILE A 264 -10.56 -11.70 -23.40
C ILE A 264 -10.40 -11.52 -24.92
N THR A 265 -11.43 -10.93 -25.54
CA THR A 265 -11.44 -10.43 -26.92
C THR A 265 -11.95 -8.99 -26.92
N THR A 266 -11.74 -8.28 -28.03
CA THR A 266 -12.32 -6.93 -28.17
C THR A 266 -13.84 -6.95 -27.99
N GLU A 267 -14.50 -7.95 -28.59
CA GLU A 267 -15.96 -8.09 -28.61
C GLU A 267 -16.53 -8.34 -27.21
N ASN A 268 -15.98 -9.31 -26.46
CA ASN A 268 -16.52 -9.68 -25.15
C ASN A 268 -16.24 -8.61 -24.08
N GLN A 269 -15.17 -7.83 -24.20
CA GLN A 269 -14.91 -6.71 -23.29
C GLN A 269 -15.88 -5.55 -23.54
N ILE A 270 -16.12 -5.19 -24.81
CA ILE A 270 -17.08 -4.12 -25.17
C ILE A 270 -18.50 -4.55 -24.80
N SER A 271 -18.91 -5.79 -25.13
CA SER A 271 -20.22 -6.33 -24.77
C SER A 271 -20.43 -6.33 -23.24
N GLY A 272 -19.44 -6.76 -22.45
CA GLY A 272 -19.54 -6.74 -21.00
C GLY A 272 -19.73 -5.33 -20.42
N ILE A 273 -19.04 -4.34 -20.99
CA ILE A 273 -19.25 -2.93 -20.61
C ILE A 273 -20.70 -2.50 -20.94
N ASP A 274 -21.18 -2.81 -22.14
CA ASP A 274 -22.53 -2.45 -22.58
C ASP A 274 -23.61 -3.13 -21.73
N ASP A 275 -23.44 -4.40 -21.35
CA ASP A 275 -24.37 -5.14 -20.50
C ASP A 275 -24.55 -4.46 -19.14
N TYR A 276 -23.47 -4.07 -18.47
CA TYR A 276 -23.55 -3.33 -17.21
C TYR A 276 -24.19 -1.95 -17.37
N LEU A 277 -23.82 -1.21 -18.41
CA LEU A 277 -24.38 0.11 -18.67
C LEU A 277 -25.87 0.05 -18.96
N ASN A 278 -26.30 -0.93 -19.77
CA ASN A 278 -27.73 -1.18 -20.10
C ASN A 278 -28.52 -1.59 -18.85
N ALA A 279 -27.91 -2.32 -17.92
CA ALA A 279 -28.50 -2.67 -16.63
C ALA A 279 -28.56 -1.48 -15.64
N GLY A 280 -27.86 -0.37 -15.91
CA GLY A 280 -27.78 0.80 -15.04
C GLY A 280 -26.63 0.77 -14.01
N LEU A 281 -25.72 -0.19 -14.13
CA LEU A 281 -24.56 -0.33 -13.25
C LEU A 281 -23.30 0.24 -13.92
N ARG A 282 -23.04 1.52 -13.76
CA ARG A 282 -21.87 2.21 -14.35
C ARG A 282 -20.66 2.12 -13.44
N PRO A 283 -19.52 1.54 -13.89
CA PRO A 283 -18.26 1.58 -13.15
C PRO A 283 -17.49 2.90 -13.33
N ASP A 284 -16.56 3.17 -12.40
CA ASP A 284 -15.51 4.17 -12.59
C ASP A 284 -14.28 3.56 -13.29
N ILE A 285 -14.04 2.26 -13.06
CA ILE A 285 -12.89 1.51 -13.60
C ILE A 285 -13.41 0.21 -14.26
N TRP A 286 -12.96 -0.04 -15.48
CA TRP A 286 -13.02 -1.33 -16.15
C TRP A 286 -11.67 -2.02 -16.03
N TRP A 287 -11.62 -3.25 -15.51
CA TRP A 287 -10.39 -3.93 -15.17
C TRP A 287 -10.10 -5.08 -16.13
N ILE A 288 -8.98 -5.01 -16.86
CA ILE A 288 -8.39 -6.10 -17.61
C ILE A 288 -7.12 -6.57 -16.88
N ASP A 289 -7.13 -7.82 -16.39
CA ASP A 289 -6.01 -8.45 -15.71
C ASP A 289 -5.05 -9.15 -16.69
N ALA A 290 -4.23 -10.09 -16.22
CA ALA A 290 -3.24 -10.85 -16.98
C ALA A 290 -3.83 -11.56 -18.21
N GLY A 291 -3.01 -11.77 -19.25
CA GLY A 291 -3.39 -12.62 -20.40
C GLY A 291 -3.82 -11.85 -21.65
N TRP A 292 -3.77 -10.51 -21.69
CA TRP A 292 -4.05 -9.72 -22.89
C TRP A 292 -2.94 -9.81 -23.96
N TYR A 293 -1.78 -10.32 -23.60
CA TYR A 293 -0.58 -10.57 -24.45
C TYR A 293 -0.56 -12.00 -24.98
N PRO A 294 0.28 -12.35 -25.96
CA PRO A 294 0.45 -13.73 -26.42
C PRO A 294 0.95 -14.64 -25.30
N CYS A 295 0.09 -15.53 -24.79
CA CYS A 295 0.38 -16.39 -23.65
C CYS A 295 -0.22 -17.82 -23.77
N ASP A 296 -0.85 -18.17 -24.90
CA ASP A 296 -1.51 -19.46 -25.11
C ASP A 296 -2.44 -19.86 -23.95
N TYR A 297 -3.20 -18.91 -23.39
CA TYR A 297 -4.05 -19.07 -22.20
C TYR A 297 -3.31 -19.49 -20.91
N ASP A 298 -1.99 -19.36 -20.88
CA ASP A 298 -1.13 -19.58 -19.72
C ASP A 298 -0.52 -18.23 -19.31
N TRP A 299 -1.25 -17.44 -18.52
CA TRP A 299 -0.89 -16.07 -18.19
C TRP A 299 0.53 -15.89 -17.62
N PRO A 300 1.16 -16.89 -16.90
CA PRO A 300 2.54 -16.77 -16.45
C PRO A 300 3.59 -16.75 -17.59
N LYS A 301 3.22 -16.97 -18.85
CA LYS A 301 4.12 -16.76 -20.01
C LYS A 301 4.36 -15.28 -20.31
N ILE A 302 4.80 -14.51 -19.32
CA ILE A 302 5.07 -13.08 -19.42
C ILE A 302 6.46 -12.79 -19.97
N GLY A 303 6.59 -11.66 -20.70
CA GLY A 303 7.83 -11.23 -21.36
C GLY A 303 7.66 -10.93 -22.85
N THR A 304 6.41 -11.00 -23.36
CA THR A 304 6.04 -10.55 -24.70
C THR A 304 5.00 -9.44 -24.57
N TRP A 305 5.48 -8.22 -24.35
CA TRP A 305 4.63 -7.06 -24.04
C TRP A 305 4.06 -6.42 -25.31
N LYS A 306 3.04 -7.04 -25.89
CA LYS A 306 2.21 -6.53 -26.99
C LYS A 306 0.84 -7.19 -26.94
N PRO A 307 -0.24 -6.56 -27.45
CA PRO A 307 -1.54 -7.20 -27.54
C PRO A 307 -1.49 -8.49 -28.36
N ASP A 308 -2.21 -9.51 -27.93
CA ASP A 308 -2.39 -10.73 -28.72
C ASP A 308 -3.35 -10.47 -29.89
N THR A 309 -2.81 -10.31 -31.08
CA THR A 309 -3.58 -9.93 -32.29
C THR A 309 -4.60 -10.96 -32.72
N ALA A 310 -4.53 -12.22 -32.25
CA ALA A 310 -5.55 -13.22 -32.52
C ALA A 310 -6.87 -12.92 -31.78
N ARG A 311 -6.78 -12.34 -30.59
CA ARG A 311 -7.92 -11.98 -29.73
C ARG A 311 -8.23 -10.48 -29.73
N LEU A 312 -7.22 -9.66 -29.95
CA LEU A 312 -7.25 -8.20 -29.98
C LEU A 312 -6.66 -7.69 -31.31
N PRO A 313 -7.36 -7.91 -32.45
CA PRO A 313 -6.80 -7.67 -33.79
C PRO A 313 -6.40 -6.21 -34.04
N ASN A 314 -7.08 -5.27 -33.37
CA ASN A 314 -6.78 -3.83 -33.42
C ASN A 314 -6.11 -3.31 -32.14
N GLY A 315 -5.43 -4.21 -31.40
CA GLY A 315 -4.85 -3.87 -30.11
C GLY A 315 -5.87 -3.60 -29.01
N LEU A 316 -5.49 -2.80 -28.03
CA LEU A 316 -6.34 -2.43 -26.90
C LEU A 316 -7.18 -1.15 -27.17
N ALA A 317 -6.83 -0.39 -28.21
CA ALA A 317 -7.47 0.89 -28.53
C ALA A 317 -9.01 0.82 -28.59
N PRO A 318 -9.67 -0.15 -29.25
CA PRO A 318 -11.13 -0.17 -29.31
C PRO A 318 -11.80 -0.29 -27.94
N ILE A 319 -11.18 -1.01 -26.99
CA ILE A 319 -11.68 -1.14 -25.60
C ILE A 319 -11.46 0.16 -24.84
N GLY A 320 -10.24 0.76 -24.97
CA GLY A 320 -9.91 2.02 -24.34
C GLY A 320 -10.75 3.19 -24.83
N GLU A 321 -11.00 3.29 -26.14
CA GLU A 321 -11.91 4.28 -26.75
C GLU A 321 -13.34 4.12 -26.25
N LYS A 322 -13.83 2.86 -26.13
CA LYS A 322 -15.13 2.60 -25.53
C LYS A 322 -15.19 3.09 -24.08
N CYS A 323 -14.17 2.77 -23.28
CA CYS A 323 -14.08 3.26 -21.90
C CYS A 323 -14.06 4.81 -21.83
N ASP A 324 -13.21 5.47 -22.64
CA ASP A 324 -13.12 6.93 -22.68
C ASP A 324 -14.45 7.57 -23.08
N SER A 325 -15.16 7.02 -24.07
CA SER A 325 -16.47 7.54 -24.53
C SER A 325 -17.55 7.47 -23.45
N GLU A 326 -17.43 6.52 -22.52
CA GLU A 326 -18.34 6.34 -21.39
C GLU A 326 -17.86 7.01 -20.10
N GLY A 327 -16.68 7.65 -20.11
CA GLY A 327 -16.07 8.23 -18.89
C GLY A 327 -15.62 7.19 -17.88
N ILE A 328 -15.26 5.99 -18.35
CA ILE A 328 -14.74 4.86 -17.57
C ILE A 328 -13.21 4.84 -17.73
N GLN A 329 -12.48 4.56 -16.65
CA GLN A 329 -11.02 4.40 -16.68
C GLN A 329 -10.67 2.94 -17.01
N LEU A 330 -9.90 2.70 -18.08
CA LEU A 330 -9.36 1.37 -18.36
C LEU A 330 -8.19 1.09 -17.43
N LEU A 331 -8.29 0.02 -16.63
CA LEU A 331 -7.20 -0.57 -15.87
C LEU A 331 -6.59 -1.73 -16.67
N LEU A 332 -5.27 -1.71 -16.84
CA LEU A 332 -4.54 -2.77 -17.51
C LEU A 332 -3.41 -3.31 -16.63
N TRP A 333 -3.34 -4.63 -16.52
CA TRP A 333 -2.36 -5.37 -15.74
C TRP A 333 -1.03 -5.53 -16.47
N PHE A 334 0.07 -5.44 -15.71
CA PHE A 334 1.44 -5.71 -16.14
C PHE A 334 2.24 -6.40 -15.03
N GLU A 335 3.22 -7.22 -15.42
CA GLU A 335 4.25 -7.78 -14.53
C GLU A 335 5.63 -7.70 -15.23
N PRO A 336 6.17 -6.51 -15.46
CA PRO A 336 7.35 -6.32 -16.31
C PRO A 336 8.65 -6.81 -15.69
N GLU A 337 8.70 -6.99 -14.38
CA GLU A 337 9.91 -7.42 -13.67
C GLU A 337 10.15 -8.93 -13.74
N ARG A 338 9.15 -9.73 -14.05
CA ARG A 338 9.30 -11.18 -14.26
C ARG A 338 9.30 -11.49 -15.76
N VAL A 339 10.27 -12.28 -16.19
CA VAL A 339 10.42 -12.68 -17.60
C VAL A 339 10.57 -14.21 -17.67
N ARG A 340 9.65 -14.86 -18.40
CA ARG A 340 9.71 -16.31 -18.63
C ARG A 340 10.61 -16.65 -19.82
N GLU A 341 11.39 -17.71 -19.69
CA GLU A 341 12.23 -18.22 -20.77
C GLU A 341 11.40 -18.54 -22.01
N GLY A 342 11.96 -18.28 -23.20
CA GLY A 342 11.29 -18.49 -24.48
C GLY A 342 10.36 -17.38 -24.95
N THR A 343 10.12 -16.34 -24.12
CA THR A 343 9.36 -15.14 -24.51
C THR A 343 10.20 -14.18 -25.35
N GLU A 344 9.55 -13.24 -26.04
CA GLU A 344 10.22 -12.28 -26.93
C GLU A 344 11.34 -11.52 -26.24
N LEU A 345 11.09 -10.99 -25.02
CA LEU A 345 12.09 -10.26 -24.25
C LEU A 345 13.26 -11.16 -23.81
N ALA A 346 12.99 -12.40 -23.40
CA ALA A 346 14.03 -13.35 -22.99
C ALA A 346 14.97 -13.71 -24.14
N ILE A 347 14.46 -13.75 -25.37
CA ILE A 347 15.23 -14.06 -26.59
C ILE A 347 16.01 -12.81 -27.06
N ALA A 348 15.36 -11.63 -27.06
CA ALA A 348 15.94 -10.41 -27.58
C ALA A 348 17.03 -9.83 -26.67
N HIS A 349 16.84 -9.92 -25.34
CA HIS A 349 17.69 -9.29 -24.33
C HIS A 349 18.07 -10.23 -23.17
N PRO A 350 18.75 -11.35 -23.46
CA PRO A 350 19.18 -12.30 -22.42
C PRO A 350 20.16 -11.69 -21.41
N GLU A 351 20.85 -10.61 -21.75
CA GLU A 351 21.80 -9.87 -20.91
C GLU A 351 21.12 -9.07 -19.79
N TRP A 352 19.82 -8.78 -19.91
CA TRP A 352 19.05 -8.07 -18.89
C TRP A 352 18.46 -8.97 -17.82
N LEU A 353 18.63 -10.29 -17.94
CA LEU A 353 17.97 -11.29 -17.09
C LEU A 353 18.88 -11.75 -15.95
N LEU A 354 18.47 -11.49 -14.73
CA LEU A 354 19.05 -12.10 -13.53
C LEU A 354 18.41 -13.47 -13.34
N ARG A 355 19.19 -14.51 -13.60
CA ARG A 355 18.76 -15.90 -13.57
C ARG A 355 19.12 -16.57 -12.26
N ARG A 356 18.37 -17.59 -11.86
CA ARG A 356 18.71 -18.39 -10.68
C ARG A 356 18.62 -19.88 -10.95
N THR A 357 19.35 -20.64 -10.14
CA THR A 357 19.22 -22.09 -10.01
C THR A 357 18.42 -22.40 -8.76
N LYS A 358 17.41 -23.27 -8.87
CA LYS A 358 16.58 -23.72 -7.74
C LYS A 358 17.38 -24.65 -6.83
N ALA A 359 16.87 -24.91 -5.62
CA ALA A 359 17.52 -25.79 -4.65
C ALA A 359 17.72 -27.23 -5.14
N ASP A 360 16.90 -27.70 -6.07
CA ASP A 360 17.02 -29.02 -6.72
C ASP A 360 18.05 -29.06 -7.85
N GLY A 361 18.76 -27.97 -8.13
CA GLY A 361 19.76 -27.86 -9.19
C GLY A 361 19.18 -27.52 -10.56
N THR A 362 17.87 -27.41 -10.72
CA THR A 362 17.24 -27.03 -11.99
C THR A 362 17.25 -25.51 -12.16
N ARG A 363 17.27 -25.05 -13.40
CA ARG A 363 17.14 -23.63 -13.73
C ARG A 363 15.71 -23.19 -13.51
N ASP A 364 15.51 -22.00 -12.93
CA ASP A 364 14.19 -21.39 -12.86
C ASP A 364 13.75 -20.95 -14.27
N GLU A 365 12.51 -21.24 -14.62
CA GLU A 365 11.92 -20.81 -15.90
C GLU A 365 11.65 -19.31 -15.93
N ASN A 366 11.55 -18.68 -14.76
CA ASN A 366 11.37 -17.26 -14.61
C ASN A 366 12.68 -16.60 -14.21
N SER A 367 12.96 -15.47 -14.81
CA SER A 367 14.10 -14.60 -14.50
C SER A 367 13.61 -13.24 -14.00
N LEU A 368 14.40 -12.58 -13.15
CA LEU A 368 14.15 -11.21 -12.77
C LEU A 368 14.76 -10.27 -13.82
N LEU A 369 13.97 -9.34 -14.33
CA LEU A 369 14.46 -8.28 -15.22
C LEU A 369 15.30 -7.28 -14.42
N ASN A 370 16.51 -6.99 -14.87
CA ASN A 370 17.45 -6.11 -14.19
C ASN A 370 17.12 -4.63 -14.42
N LEU A 371 16.16 -4.06 -13.68
CA LEU A 371 15.83 -2.64 -13.74
C LEU A 371 16.98 -1.73 -13.28
N GLY A 372 17.99 -2.27 -12.61
CA GLY A 372 19.23 -1.57 -12.26
C GLY A 372 20.10 -1.26 -13.48
N ASP A 373 19.95 -2.00 -14.59
CA ASP A 373 20.55 -1.67 -15.88
C ASP A 373 19.77 -0.52 -16.53
N ARG A 374 20.49 0.53 -16.91
CA ARG A 374 19.89 1.76 -17.45
C ARG A 374 19.18 1.53 -18.77
N ALA A 375 19.76 0.76 -19.68
CA ALA A 375 19.19 0.48 -21.01
C ALA A 375 17.94 -0.39 -20.88
N CYS A 376 17.97 -1.40 -19.99
CA CYS A 376 16.83 -2.23 -19.66
C CYS A 376 15.68 -1.38 -19.10
N CYS A 377 15.95 -0.53 -18.12
CA CYS A 377 14.94 0.33 -17.49
C CYS A 377 14.33 1.32 -18.51
N ASP A 378 15.15 1.94 -19.36
CA ASP A 378 14.67 2.84 -20.42
C ASP A 378 13.77 2.11 -21.43
N TRP A 379 14.14 0.90 -21.83
CA TRP A 379 13.32 0.08 -22.72
C TRP A 379 11.95 -0.26 -22.10
N VAL A 380 11.91 -0.67 -20.83
CA VAL A 380 10.65 -0.98 -20.14
C VAL A 380 9.76 0.27 -20.06
N ILE A 381 10.34 1.43 -19.71
CA ILE A 381 9.61 2.69 -19.66
C ILE A 381 8.96 2.98 -21.02
N ASP A 382 9.75 2.94 -22.10
CA ASP A 382 9.27 3.28 -23.45
C ASP A 382 8.20 2.27 -23.92
N ARG A 383 8.41 0.98 -23.65
CA ARG A 383 7.48 -0.08 -24.06
C ARG A 383 6.13 0.02 -23.36
N VAL A 384 6.14 0.19 -22.06
CA VAL A 384 4.89 0.28 -21.27
C VAL A 384 4.18 1.62 -21.53
N ASP A 385 4.91 2.72 -21.65
CA ASP A 385 4.36 4.02 -22.02
C ASP A 385 3.62 3.99 -23.38
N SER A 386 4.19 3.30 -24.37
CA SER A 386 3.55 3.12 -25.68
C SER A 386 2.21 2.37 -25.56
N ILE A 387 2.18 1.27 -24.78
CA ILE A 387 0.95 0.49 -24.57
C ILE A 387 -0.11 1.31 -23.81
N ILE A 388 0.31 2.08 -22.80
CA ILE A 388 -0.59 2.96 -22.04
C ILE A 388 -1.27 3.96 -22.97
N LYS A 389 -0.50 4.59 -23.86
CA LYS A 389 -1.01 5.60 -24.81
C LYS A 389 -1.88 4.99 -25.89
N GLU A 390 -1.41 3.92 -26.53
CA GLU A 390 -2.11 3.21 -27.61
C GLU A 390 -3.42 2.58 -27.11
N GLY A 391 -3.42 2.07 -25.88
CA GLY A 391 -4.59 1.41 -25.26
C GLY A 391 -5.51 2.33 -24.47
N HIS A 392 -5.26 3.65 -24.43
CA HIS A 392 -6.02 4.60 -23.59
C HIS A 392 -6.09 4.20 -22.12
N VAL A 393 -5.03 3.55 -21.59
CA VAL A 393 -4.98 3.08 -20.21
C VAL A 393 -4.92 4.24 -19.24
N ARG A 394 -5.79 4.26 -18.24
CA ARG A 394 -5.87 5.29 -17.20
C ARG A 394 -5.44 4.81 -15.83
N VAL A 395 -5.40 3.49 -15.62
CA VAL A 395 -4.91 2.86 -14.40
C VAL A 395 -3.90 1.78 -14.81
N TYR A 396 -2.66 2.03 -14.53
CA TYR A 396 -1.57 1.08 -14.70
C TYR A 396 -1.50 0.17 -13.48
N ARG A 397 -1.81 -1.13 -13.63
CA ARG A 397 -1.68 -2.12 -12.55
C ARG A 397 -0.38 -2.88 -12.71
N GLN A 398 0.51 -2.74 -11.74
CA GLN A 398 1.72 -3.56 -11.70
C GLN A 398 1.60 -4.65 -10.65
N ASP A 399 1.76 -5.89 -11.10
CA ASP A 399 1.87 -7.07 -10.26
C ASP A 399 3.33 -7.56 -10.15
N PHE A 400 3.58 -8.43 -9.18
CA PHE A 400 4.87 -9.06 -8.96
C PHE A 400 4.69 -10.41 -8.25
N ASN A 401 4.34 -11.46 -9.02
CA ASN A 401 4.06 -12.81 -8.53
C ASN A 401 5.33 -13.65 -8.38
N PHE A 402 6.33 -13.13 -7.66
CA PHE A 402 7.67 -13.61 -7.73
C PHE A 402 8.47 -13.22 -6.48
N SER A 403 9.46 -14.02 -6.10
CA SER A 403 10.36 -13.75 -4.97
C SER A 403 11.74 -13.41 -5.50
N PRO A 404 12.16 -12.12 -5.52
CA PRO A 404 13.36 -11.69 -6.23
C PRO A 404 14.68 -11.97 -5.49
N ARG A 405 14.64 -12.24 -4.18
CA ARG A 405 15.81 -12.31 -3.31
C ARG A 405 16.95 -13.18 -3.86
N GLU A 406 16.62 -14.42 -4.25
CA GLU A 406 17.64 -15.37 -4.74
C GLU A 406 18.19 -14.98 -6.12
N HIS A 407 17.42 -14.24 -6.94
CA HIS A 407 17.91 -13.73 -8.20
C HIS A 407 19.00 -12.67 -8.01
N TRP A 408 18.88 -11.81 -7.01
CA TRP A 408 19.94 -10.88 -6.66
C TRP A 408 21.15 -11.62 -6.08
N ILE A 409 20.95 -12.48 -5.07
CA ILE A 409 22.02 -13.17 -4.35
C ILE A 409 22.91 -13.99 -5.30
N GLN A 410 22.31 -14.74 -6.24
CA GLN A 410 23.08 -15.60 -7.15
C GLN A 410 23.78 -14.86 -8.29
N ASN A 411 23.48 -13.58 -8.49
CA ASN A 411 24.10 -12.76 -9.53
C ASN A 411 25.01 -11.64 -8.97
N GLU A 412 25.16 -11.53 -7.65
CA GLU A 412 26.04 -10.57 -6.99
C GLU A 412 27.50 -11.06 -6.96
N ALA A 413 28.46 -10.14 -7.10
CA ALA A 413 29.86 -10.39 -6.79
C ALA A 413 30.08 -10.34 -5.26
N GLU A 414 31.11 -11.06 -4.76
CA GLU A 414 31.44 -11.15 -3.34
C GLU A 414 31.63 -9.80 -2.63
N ASN A 415 32.17 -8.82 -3.36
CA ASN A 415 32.41 -7.47 -2.84
C ASN A 415 31.27 -6.50 -3.12
N ARG A 416 30.07 -7.01 -3.54
CA ARG A 416 28.93 -6.16 -3.95
C ARG A 416 27.59 -6.69 -3.42
N ILE A 417 27.58 -7.17 -2.18
CA ILE A 417 26.38 -7.73 -1.53
C ILE A 417 25.31 -6.64 -1.33
N GLY A 418 24.12 -6.84 -1.91
CA GLY A 418 22.98 -5.92 -1.87
C GLY A 418 23.02 -4.83 -2.94
N ALA A 419 24.07 -4.77 -3.79
CA ALA A 419 24.18 -3.76 -4.83
C ALA A 419 23.14 -3.96 -5.95
N LEU A 420 22.90 -5.19 -6.41
CA LEU A 420 21.90 -5.47 -7.45
C LEU A 420 20.49 -5.12 -6.96
N GLU A 421 20.15 -5.47 -5.72
CA GLU A 421 18.88 -5.07 -5.11
C GLU A 421 18.75 -3.55 -5.07
N ASN A 422 19.78 -2.83 -4.62
CA ASN A 422 19.76 -1.37 -4.51
C ASN A 422 19.55 -0.69 -5.85
N LEU A 423 20.30 -1.10 -6.87
CA LEU A 423 20.18 -0.57 -8.23
C LEU A 423 18.82 -0.91 -8.85
N HIS A 424 18.29 -2.13 -8.61
CA HIS A 424 16.97 -2.54 -9.05
C HIS A 424 15.87 -1.66 -8.44
N VAL A 425 15.93 -1.40 -7.13
CA VAL A 425 15.01 -0.49 -6.43
C VAL A 425 15.05 0.91 -7.02
N GLN A 426 16.23 1.46 -7.29
CA GLN A 426 16.37 2.76 -7.94
C GLN A 426 15.74 2.76 -9.35
N GLY A 427 15.95 1.68 -10.12
CA GLY A 427 15.33 1.48 -11.42
C GLY A 427 13.80 1.39 -11.35
N TYR A 428 13.27 0.63 -10.40
CA TYR A 428 11.83 0.50 -10.15
C TYR A 428 11.16 1.86 -9.82
N LEU A 429 11.74 2.63 -8.91
CA LEU A 429 11.23 3.96 -8.57
C LEU A 429 11.29 4.91 -9.78
N ARG A 430 12.41 4.91 -10.50
CA ARG A 430 12.57 5.70 -11.73
C ARG A 430 11.55 5.31 -12.81
N TYR A 431 11.29 4.03 -12.97
CA TYR A 431 10.31 3.51 -13.92
C TYR A 431 8.91 4.07 -13.65
N TRP A 432 8.43 3.99 -12.42
CA TRP A 432 7.11 4.51 -12.07
C TRP A 432 7.05 6.04 -12.15
N ASP A 433 8.10 6.74 -11.68
CA ASP A 433 8.18 8.20 -11.79
C ASP A 433 8.11 8.65 -13.27
N ALA A 434 8.76 7.93 -14.18
CA ALA A 434 8.71 8.21 -15.60
C ALA A 434 7.33 7.97 -16.23
N LEU A 435 6.65 6.88 -15.88
CA LEU A 435 5.28 6.59 -16.37
C LEU A 435 4.30 7.68 -15.93
N ILE A 436 4.35 8.07 -14.65
CA ILE A 436 3.49 9.12 -14.08
C ILE A 436 3.76 10.47 -14.76
N ALA A 437 5.02 10.81 -14.93
CA ALA A 437 5.41 12.08 -15.58
C ALA A 437 5.01 12.16 -17.06
N ARG A 438 5.08 11.03 -17.80
CA ARG A 438 4.72 10.94 -19.21
C ARG A 438 3.22 10.87 -19.46
N ASN A 439 2.43 10.45 -18.47
CA ASN A 439 0.99 10.25 -18.54
C ASN A 439 0.27 10.99 -17.41
N PRO A 440 0.10 12.31 -17.47
CA PRO A 440 -0.57 13.09 -16.43
C PRO A 440 -2.00 12.54 -16.14
N GLY A 441 -2.30 12.29 -14.88
CA GLY A 441 -3.57 11.71 -14.44
C GLY A 441 -3.60 10.19 -14.43
N LEU A 442 -2.50 9.51 -14.80
CA LEU A 442 -2.35 8.07 -14.66
C LEU A 442 -2.41 7.67 -13.18
N TRP A 443 -3.26 6.70 -12.86
CA TRP A 443 -3.22 6.01 -11.58
C TRP A 443 -2.29 4.81 -11.66
N VAL A 444 -1.57 4.56 -10.59
CA VAL A 444 -0.76 3.34 -10.43
C VAL A 444 -1.42 2.46 -9.36
N ASP A 445 -1.78 1.24 -9.73
CA ASP A 445 -2.27 0.20 -8.82
C ASP A 445 -1.12 -0.73 -8.45
N SER A 446 -0.72 -0.72 -7.17
CA SER A 446 0.33 -1.58 -6.63
C SER A 446 -0.21 -2.96 -6.29
N CYS A 447 0.34 -3.98 -6.93
CA CYS A 447 0.15 -5.38 -6.58
C CYS A 447 1.50 -6.12 -6.56
N ALA A 448 1.63 -7.11 -5.70
CA ALA A 448 2.76 -8.04 -5.65
C ALA A 448 2.29 -9.38 -5.05
N SER A 449 1.46 -10.12 -5.77
CA SER A 449 0.58 -11.18 -5.24
C SER A 449 -0.24 -10.62 -4.07
N GLY A 450 -0.96 -9.53 -4.32
CA GLY A 450 -1.57 -8.71 -3.29
C GLY A 450 -0.64 -7.62 -2.76
N GLY A 451 -0.54 -7.49 -1.44
CA GLY A 451 0.08 -6.37 -0.75
C GLY A 451 1.55 -6.51 -0.36
N ARG A 452 2.29 -7.48 -0.93
CA ARG A 452 3.67 -7.77 -0.49
C ARG A 452 4.68 -6.64 -0.74
N ARG A 453 4.31 -5.56 -1.48
CA ARG A 453 5.21 -4.44 -1.81
C ARG A 453 4.55 -3.06 -1.61
N ASN A 454 3.83 -2.89 -0.52
CA ASN A 454 3.12 -1.65 -0.18
C ASN A 454 3.89 -0.77 0.83
N ASP A 455 5.20 -0.63 0.65
CA ASP A 455 6.04 0.27 1.45
C ASP A 455 5.78 1.76 1.13
N LEU A 456 6.33 2.66 1.95
CA LEU A 456 6.04 4.10 1.85
C LEU A 456 6.47 4.73 0.50
N GLU A 457 7.57 4.28 -0.14
CA GLU A 457 7.98 4.80 -1.45
C GLU A 457 7.05 4.31 -2.57
N THR A 458 6.57 3.07 -2.49
CA THR A 458 5.55 2.54 -3.39
C THR A 458 4.25 3.32 -3.23
N MET A 459 3.79 3.55 -1.99
CA MET A 459 2.53 4.24 -1.72
C MET A 459 2.53 5.74 -2.05
N ARG A 460 3.69 6.37 -2.17
CA ARG A 460 3.80 7.75 -2.70
C ARG A 460 3.45 7.86 -4.17
N ARG A 461 3.49 6.75 -4.91
CA ARG A 461 3.28 6.67 -6.37
C ARG A 461 2.02 5.94 -6.73
N ALA A 462 1.50 5.12 -5.83
CA ALA A 462 0.45 4.15 -6.11
C ALA A 462 -0.59 4.05 -5.01
N VAL A 463 -1.66 3.34 -5.32
CA VAL A 463 -2.68 2.87 -4.36
C VAL A 463 -2.81 1.35 -4.50
N PRO A 464 -3.02 0.60 -3.40
CA PRO A 464 -3.18 -0.84 -3.47
C PRO A 464 -4.65 -1.16 -3.78
N LEU A 465 -5.01 -1.11 -5.06
CA LEU A 465 -6.35 -1.53 -5.49
C LEU A 465 -6.53 -3.06 -5.39
N HIS A 466 -5.50 -3.77 -4.96
CA HIS A 466 -5.53 -5.20 -4.63
C HIS A 466 -4.53 -5.49 -3.51
N TYR A 467 -4.96 -5.26 -2.27
CA TYR A 467 -4.07 -5.28 -1.10
C TYR A 467 -3.71 -6.68 -0.59
N THR A 468 -4.37 -7.75 -1.07
CA THR A 468 -4.09 -9.16 -0.76
C THR A 468 -4.75 -10.09 -1.75
N ASP A 469 -4.14 -11.25 -1.99
CA ASP A 469 -4.70 -12.36 -2.78
C ASP A 469 -5.54 -13.33 -1.91
N VAL A 470 -5.73 -13.04 -0.64
CA VAL A 470 -6.36 -13.95 0.31
C VAL A 470 -7.53 -13.29 1.03
N GLY A 471 -8.55 -14.11 1.34
CA GLY A 471 -9.67 -13.67 2.16
C GLY A 471 -10.78 -12.94 1.42
N TYR A 472 -10.82 -12.94 0.09
CA TYR A 472 -11.82 -12.20 -0.70
C TYR A 472 -13.26 -12.44 -0.28
N GLY A 473 -13.64 -13.69 -0.05
CA GLY A 473 -14.97 -14.09 0.37
C GLY A 473 -15.05 -14.58 1.81
N ASN A 474 -13.92 -14.63 2.53
CA ASN A 474 -13.88 -14.97 3.96
C ASN A 474 -14.02 -13.69 4.77
N HIS A 475 -15.25 -13.37 5.18
CA HIS A 475 -15.57 -12.10 5.80
C HIS A 475 -14.81 -11.78 7.09
N PRO A 476 -14.62 -12.70 8.07
CA PRO A 476 -13.82 -12.43 9.26
C PRO A 476 -12.36 -12.10 8.97
N ILE A 477 -11.73 -12.79 8.00
CA ILE A 477 -10.36 -12.48 7.58
C ILE A 477 -10.32 -11.10 6.95
N LYS A 478 -11.21 -10.80 6.01
CA LYS A 478 -11.34 -9.49 5.36
C LYS A 478 -11.53 -8.36 6.38
N GLN A 479 -12.43 -8.53 7.35
CA GLN A 479 -12.68 -7.55 8.41
C GLN A 479 -11.41 -7.23 9.21
N LYS A 480 -10.61 -8.27 9.56
CA LYS A 480 -9.33 -8.11 10.25
C LYS A 480 -8.33 -7.34 9.39
N GLN A 481 -8.18 -7.71 8.13
CA GLN A 481 -7.26 -7.05 7.19
C GLN A 481 -7.68 -5.59 6.95
N HIS A 482 -8.98 -5.30 6.77
CA HIS A 482 -9.49 -3.93 6.59
C HIS A 482 -9.19 -3.03 7.78
N ARG A 483 -9.26 -3.55 9.01
CA ARG A 483 -8.91 -2.76 10.20
C ARG A 483 -7.50 -2.22 10.08
N GLU A 484 -6.54 -3.04 9.66
CA GLU A 484 -5.13 -2.65 9.54
C GLU A 484 -4.89 -1.73 8.33
N MET A 485 -5.56 -2.02 7.22
CA MET A 485 -5.50 -1.13 6.05
C MET A 485 -6.06 0.26 6.36
N PHE A 486 -7.19 0.35 7.06
CA PHE A 486 -7.73 1.65 7.49
C PHE A 486 -6.78 2.42 8.40
N GLU A 487 -5.96 1.74 9.20
CA GLU A 487 -4.97 2.38 10.06
C GLU A 487 -3.78 2.92 9.27
N TRP A 488 -3.14 2.09 8.42
CA TRP A 488 -1.82 2.38 7.86
C TRP A 488 -1.82 2.82 6.40
N ILE A 489 -2.68 2.22 5.56
CA ILE A 489 -2.80 2.53 4.12
C ILE A 489 -4.27 2.81 3.82
N PRO A 490 -4.78 3.99 4.18
CA PRO A 490 -6.22 4.24 4.30
C PRO A 490 -6.96 4.40 2.96
N TYR A 491 -6.29 4.27 1.80
CA TYR A 491 -6.92 4.14 0.50
C TYR A 491 -6.58 2.78 -0.09
N PHE A 492 -7.54 1.90 -0.17
CA PHE A 492 -7.41 0.56 -0.74
C PHE A 492 -8.74 0.11 -1.36
N ARG A 493 -8.71 -0.98 -2.15
CA ARG A 493 -9.90 -1.58 -2.76
C ARG A 493 -10.21 -2.94 -2.14
N ALA A 494 -11.46 -3.17 -1.81
CA ALA A 494 -12.00 -4.46 -1.40
C ALA A 494 -12.82 -5.12 -2.51
N HIS A 495 -12.96 -6.45 -2.42
CA HIS A 495 -13.84 -7.24 -3.26
C HIS A 495 -15.06 -7.69 -2.45
N ASN A 496 -16.27 -7.61 -3.01
CA ASN A 496 -17.49 -8.05 -2.36
C ASN A 496 -17.85 -9.53 -2.62
N MET A 497 -16.86 -10.32 -3.05
CA MET A 497 -17.03 -11.76 -3.27
C MET A 497 -17.59 -12.45 -2.01
N ARG A 498 -18.43 -13.43 -2.22
CA ARG A 498 -19.04 -14.26 -1.17
C ARG A 498 -18.51 -15.68 -1.25
N TRP A 499 -18.07 -16.25 -0.11
CA TRP A 499 -17.63 -17.64 0.00
C TRP A 499 -18.28 -18.37 1.18
N ASP A 500 -19.10 -17.72 1.98
CA ASP A 500 -19.68 -18.29 3.16
C ASP A 500 -20.89 -19.19 2.83
N ASN A 501 -20.90 -20.35 3.49
CA ASN A 501 -21.97 -21.32 3.41
C ASN A 501 -22.95 -21.16 4.59
N PRO A 502 -24.19 -21.73 4.51
CA PRO A 502 -25.16 -21.65 5.60
C PRO A 502 -24.71 -22.26 6.93
N ASP A 503 -23.77 -23.20 6.90
CA ASP A 503 -23.18 -23.84 8.10
C ASP A 503 -22.04 -23.02 8.72
N GLY A 504 -21.66 -21.91 8.10
CA GLY A 504 -20.58 -21.04 8.55
C GLY A 504 -19.19 -21.42 8.04
N SER A 505 -19.10 -22.46 7.23
CA SER A 505 -17.86 -22.78 6.49
C SER A 505 -17.68 -21.87 5.29
N TYR A 506 -16.49 -21.87 4.70
CA TYR A 506 -16.14 -21.09 3.53
C TYR A 506 -15.82 -22.01 2.35
N GLY A 507 -16.40 -21.70 1.18
CA GLY A 507 -16.15 -22.38 -0.09
C GLY A 507 -16.18 -21.37 -1.23
N ARG A 508 -15.47 -21.65 -2.32
CA ARG A 508 -15.37 -20.75 -3.48
C ARG A 508 -16.57 -20.87 -4.45
N GLU A 509 -17.61 -21.57 -4.08
CA GLU A 509 -18.73 -21.91 -4.97
C GLU A 509 -19.81 -20.82 -5.05
N ASN A 510 -19.83 -19.89 -4.09
CA ASN A 510 -20.81 -18.80 -4.00
C ASN A 510 -20.16 -17.44 -4.26
N HIS A 511 -19.93 -17.11 -5.53
CA HIS A 511 -19.26 -15.85 -5.89
C HIS A 511 -20.17 -14.63 -5.89
N THR A 512 -21.48 -14.82 -6.22
CA THR A 512 -22.43 -13.72 -6.36
C THR A 512 -22.63 -12.98 -5.04
N PRO A 513 -22.36 -11.68 -4.99
CA PRO A 513 -22.50 -10.89 -3.77
C PRO A 513 -23.96 -10.86 -3.29
N ASP A 514 -24.14 -10.90 -1.98
CA ASP A 514 -25.37 -10.54 -1.32
C ASP A 514 -25.17 -9.29 -0.47
N GLU A 515 -26.21 -8.79 0.15
CA GLU A 515 -26.16 -7.54 0.93
C GLU A 515 -25.10 -7.58 2.04
N PHE A 516 -24.91 -8.74 2.72
CA PHE A 516 -23.88 -8.90 3.75
C PHE A 516 -22.46 -8.79 3.19
N ALA A 517 -22.22 -9.39 2.01
CA ALA A 517 -20.93 -9.33 1.32
C ALA A 517 -20.55 -7.90 0.91
N TYR A 518 -21.51 -7.10 0.46
CA TYR A 518 -21.29 -5.66 0.19
C TYR A 518 -20.89 -4.91 1.45
N TYR A 519 -21.59 -5.12 2.58
CA TYR A 519 -21.23 -4.48 3.83
C TYR A 519 -19.87 -4.95 4.36
N ALA A 520 -19.55 -6.23 4.21
CA ALA A 520 -18.24 -6.77 4.61
C ALA A 520 -17.07 -6.23 3.76
N ALA A 521 -17.36 -5.71 2.57
CA ALA A 521 -16.38 -5.16 1.63
C ALA A 521 -16.33 -3.62 1.63
N MET A 522 -16.90 -2.94 2.63
CA MET A 522 -16.85 -1.48 2.70
C MET A 522 -15.40 -0.98 2.82
N ALA A 523 -14.92 -0.32 1.76
CA ALA A 523 -13.59 0.26 1.61
C ALA A 523 -13.65 1.50 0.72
N PRO A 524 -12.62 2.35 0.66
CA PRO A 524 -12.59 3.54 -0.20
C PRO A 524 -12.74 3.24 -1.70
N SER A 525 -12.30 2.06 -2.14
CA SER A 525 -12.56 1.56 -3.49
C SER A 525 -13.16 0.15 -3.40
N LEU A 526 -14.00 -0.21 -4.36
CA LEU A 526 -14.73 -1.48 -4.38
C LEU A 526 -14.65 -2.13 -5.75
N THR A 527 -14.29 -3.41 -5.82
CA THR A 527 -14.58 -4.27 -6.97
C THR A 527 -15.87 -5.02 -6.70
N ASP A 528 -16.85 -4.81 -7.54
CA ASP A 528 -18.10 -5.54 -7.50
C ASP A 528 -18.00 -6.82 -8.34
N MET A 529 -18.32 -7.94 -7.70
CA MET A 529 -18.24 -9.28 -8.26
C MET A 529 -19.58 -9.76 -8.85
N THR A 530 -20.54 -8.86 -9.03
CA THR A 530 -21.79 -9.15 -9.74
C THR A 530 -21.49 -9.32 -11.23
N GLU A 531 -21.76 -10.48 -11.78
CA GLU A 531 -21.49 -10.79 -13.20
C GLU A 531 -22.37 -9.95 -14.15
N HIS A 532 -21.87 -9.69 -15.36
CA HIS A 532 -22.59 -8.86 -16.36
C HIS A 532 -23.93 -9.46 -16.80
N ASP A 533 -24.07 -10.79 -16.73
CA ASP A 533 -25.28 -11.55 -17.05
C ASP A 533 -26.07 -11.99 -15.80
N ALA A 534 -25.76 -11.41 -14.63
CA ALA A 534 -26.42 -11.74 -13.38
C ALA A 534 -27.95 -11.54 -13.44
N PRO A 535 -28.73 -12.30 -12.63
CA PRO A 535 -30.17 -12.11 -12.51
C PRO A 535 -30.53 -10.66 -12.16
N LYS A 536 -31.70 -10.20 -12.65
CA LYS A 536 -32.17 -8.81 -12.45
C LYS A 536 -32.20 -8.39 -10.98
N GLU A 537 -32.49 -9.31 -10.07
CA GLU A 537 -32.52 -9.07 -8.62
C GLU A 537 -31.10 -8.80 -8.07
N ALA A 538 -30.12 -9.55 -8.54
CA ALA A 538 -28.71 -9.32 -8.16
C ALA A 538 -28.19 -8.00 -8.71
N MET A 539 -28.53 -7.66 -9.97
CA MET A 539 -28.17 -6.37 -10.56
C MET A 539 -28.83 -5.20 -9.84
N ALA A 540 -30.12 -5.32 -9.46
CA ALA A 540 -30.82 -4.31 -8.69
C ALA A 540 -30.21 -4.12 -7.28
N LEU A 541 -29.75 -5.22 -6.67
CA LEU A 541 -28.99 -5.18 -5.41
C LEU A 541 -27.68 -4.41 -5.59
N ALA A 542 -26.90 -4.73 -6.63
CA ALA A 542 -25.64 -4.08 -6.92
C ALA A 542 -25.81 -2.56 -7.07
N ILE A 543 -26.80 -2.11 -7.85
CA ILE A 543 -27.11 -0.68 -8.05
C ILE A 543 -27.43 0.00 -6.71
N ARG A 544 -28.29 -0.61 -5.89
CA ARG A 544 -28.64 -0.08 -4.56
C ARG A 544 -27.43 0.00 -3.63
N MET A 545 -26.64 -1.07 -3.57
CA MET A 545 -25.49 -1.15 -2.67
C MET A 545 -24.35 -0.21 -3.10
N ARG A 546 -24.17 0.02 -4.40
CA ARG A 546 -23.21 1.01 -4.91
C ARG A 546 -23.49 2.41 -4.36
N GLU A 547 -24.77 2.83 -4.30
CA GLU A 547 -25.12 4.16 -3.77
C GLU A 547 -24.81 4.28 -2.27
N ILE A 548 -25.10 3.23 -1.49
CA ILE A 548 -24.76 3.17 -0.05
C ILE A 548 -23.23 3.19 0.13
N TRP A 549 -22.52 2.33 -0.63
CA TRP A 549 -21.08 2.28 -0.62
C TRP A 549 -20.43 3.62 -0.95
N ARG A 550 -20.87 4.29 -2.02
CA ARG A 550 -20.29 5.57 -2.45
C ARG A 550 -20.39 6.64 -1.37
N LYS A 551 -21.50 6.68 -0.66
CA LYS A 551 -21.68 7.58 0.49
C LYS A 551 -20.74 7.23 1.65
N ALA A 552 -20.61 5.94 1.99
CA ALA A 552 -19.70 5.48 3.04
C ALA A 552 -18.23 5.71 2.65
N ALA A 553 -17.84 5.37 1.43
CA ALA A 553 -16.47 5.53 0.91
C ALA A 553 -16.00 6.99 0.95
N GLY A 554 -16.88 7.96 0.62
CA GLY A 554 -16.59 9.38 0.79
C GLY A 554 -16.26 9.73 2.24
N ARG A 555 -17.03 9.18 3.20
CA ARG A 555 -16.78 9.40 4.64
C ARG A 555 -15.52 8.69 5.16
N MET A 556 -15.06 7.61 4.52
CA MET A 556 -13.80 6.96 4.84
C MET A 556 -12.59 7.82 4.47
N LEU A 557 -12.72 8.64 3.42
CA LEU A 557 -11.64 9.50 2.91
C LEU A 557 -11.55 10.85 3.64
N ASP A 558 -12.66 11.34 4.22
CA ASP A 558 -12.71 12.64 4.91
C ASP A 558 -12.84 12.53 6.42
N GLY A 559 -12.90 11.30 6.98
CA GLY A 559 -13.14 11.05 8.40
C GLY A 559 -11.99 10.35 9.14
N ASP A 560 -11.94 10.59 10.45
CA ASP A 560 -11.15 9.83 11.38
C ASP A 560 -11.75 8.43 11.56
N TYR A 561 -10.91 7.43 11.72
CA TYR A 561 -11.30 6.03 11.87
C TYR A 561 -11.30 5.61 13.34
N TYR A 562 -12.35 4.92 13.76
CA TYR A 562 -12.50 4.36 15.11
C TYR A 562 -13.00 2.91 15.02
N PRO A 563 -12.14 1.90 15.26
CA PRO A 563 -12.62 0.54 15.45
C PRO A 563 -13.48 0.48 16.72
N LEU A 564 -14.69 -0.06 16.60
CA LEU A 564 -15.63 -0.23 17.72
C LEU A 564 -15.60 -1.64 18.29
N THR A 565 -14.84 -2.55 17.67
CA THR A 565 -14.57 -3.94 18.12
C THR A 565 -13.10 -4.24 17.97
N GLU A 566 -12.62 -5.31 18.61
CA GLU A 566 -11.22 -5.78 18.50
C GLU A 566 -10.88 -6.39 17.12
N CYS A 567 -11.85 -6.56 16.23
CA CYS A 567 -11.68 -7.11 14.88
C CYS A 567 -10.93 -8.45 14.85
N ARG A 568 -11.41 -9.43 15.61
CA ARG A 568 -10.86 -10.79 15.62
C ARG A 568 -11.25 -11.53 14.34
N LYS A 569 -10.42 -12.48 13.89
CA LYS A 569 -10.75 -13.43 12.81
C LYS A 569 -11.77 -14.47 13.31
N SER A 570 -12.93 -14.01 13.74
CA SER A 570 -13.95 -14.87 14.34
C SER A 570 -15.27 -14.74 13.61
N ASN A 571 -15.82 -15.88 13.18
CA ASN A 571 -17.15 -15.95 12.60
C ASN A 571 -18.26 -15.81 13.66
N GLU A 572 -17.93 -15.83 14.96
CA GLU A 572 -18.85 -15.80 16.10
C GLU A 572 -19.02 -14.41 16.72
N ASP A 573 -18.28 -13.40 16.22
CA ASP A 573 -18.25 -12.06 16.80
C ASP A 573 -18.92 -11.00 15.91
N PHE A 574 -19.23 -9.86 16.52
CA PHE A 574 -19.52 -8.65 15.80
C PHE A 574 -18.23 -8.01 15.27
N TYR A 575 -18.34 -7.40 14.10
CA TYR A 575 -17.39 -6.42 13.60
C TYR A 575 -18.07 -5.07 13.51
N ALA A 576 -17.47 -4.02 14.08
CA ALA A 576 -18.05 -2.68 14.01
C ALA A 576 -16.97 -1.61 13.89
N MET A 577 -17.27 -0.59 13.09
CA MET A 577 -16.39 0.54 12.82
C MET A 577 -17.18 1.84 12.73
N GLN A 578 -16.49 2.96 12.97
CA GLN A 578 -17.00 4.31 12.82
C GLN A 578 -16.01 5.15 12.03
N PHE A 579 -16.53 6.00 11.16
CA PHE A 579 -15.79 7.13 10.57
C PHE A 579 -16.48 8.42 10.97
N HIS A 580 -15.69 9.41 11.42
CA HIS A 580 -16.18 10.67 11.91
C HIS A 580 -15.37 11.84 11.37
N ASN A 581 -16.01 12.79 10.75
CA ASN A 581 -15.39 14.04 10.35
C ASN A 581 -15.64 15.11 11.44
N PRO A 582 -14.62 15.49 12.23
CA PRO A 582 -14.80 16.44 13.32
C PRO A 582 -15.04 17.88 12.85
N ASP A 583 -14.69 18.22 11.60
CA ASP A 583 -14.91 19.56 11.04
C ASP A 583 -16.40 19.81 10.76
N THR A 584 -17.14 18.76 10.42
CA THR A 584 -18.57 18.83 10.07
C THR A 584 -19.48 18.19 11.11
N GLY A 585 -18.93 17.47 12.09
CA GLY A 585 -19.71 16.69 13.05
C GLY A 585 -20.51 15.55 12.38
N SER A 586 -20.07 15.06 11.22
CA SER A 586 -20.79 14.05 10.45
C SER A 586 -19.96 12.77 10.28
N GLY A 587 -20.63 11.66 10.00
CA GLY A 587 -19.94 10.40 9.80
C GLY A 587 -20.88 9.24 9.53
N PHE A 588 -20.38 8.05 9.73
CA PHE A 588 -21.19 6.83 9.76
C PHE A 588 -20.60 5.81 10.73
N PHE A 589 -21.41 4.87 11.14
CA PHE A 589 -20.94 3.64 11.77
C PHE A 589 -21.62 2.44 11.13
N GLN A 590 -20.91 1.34 11.16
CA GLN A 590 -21.35 0.06 10.60
C GLN A 590 -21.17 -1.05 11.62
N ILE A 591 -22.13 -1.98 11.67
CA ILE A 591 -22.09 -3.17 12.52
C ILE A 591 -22.42 -4.37 11.66
N LEU A 592 -21.58 -5.40 11.70
CA LEU A 592 -21.81 -6.71 11.10
C LEU A 592 -21.91 -7.77 12.21
N SER A 593 -22.91 -8.61 12.10
CA SER A 593 -23.06 -9.84 12.90
C SER A 593 -22.65 -11.01 12.02
N ASN A 594 -21.49 -11.62 12.32
CA ASN A 594 -20.95 -12.69 11.49
C ASN A 594 -21.82 -13.96 11.50
N THR A 595 -21.56 -14.88 10.58
CA THR A 595 -22.45 -16.02 10.23
C THR A 595 -22.77 -16.94 11.40
N CYS A 596 -21.82 -17.16 12.31
CA CYS A 596 -21.99 -18.02 13.50
C CYS A 596 -22.22 -17.24 14.80
N ASN A 597 -22.37 -15.92 14.75
CA ASN A 597 -22.53 -15.10 15.93
C ASN A 597 -23.82 -15.43 16.69
N ARG A 598 -23.68 -15.85 17.96
CA ARG A 598 -24.80 -16.16 18.85
C ARG A 598 -25.29 -14.98 19.66
N LYS A 599 -24.49 -13.91 19.75
CA LYS A 599 -24.88 -12.64 20.39
C LYS A 599 -25.92 -11.98 19.49
N ARG A 600 -26.95 -11.40 20.09
CA ARG A 600 -28.06 -10.77 19.34
C ARG A 600 -28.04 -9.26 19.40
N VAL A 601 -27.39 -8.69 20.40
CA VAL A 601 -27.39 -7.26 20.64
C VAL A 601 -25.97 -6.74 20.62
N PHE A 602 -25.76 -5.69 19.86
CA PHE A 602 -24.54 -4.89 19.88
C PHE A 602 -24.86 -3.47 20.34
N THR A 603 -24.08 -2.93 21.26
CA THR A 603 -24.20 -1.52 21.71
C THR A 603 -23.07 -0.71 21.10
N ALA A 604 -23.40 0.10 20.12
CA ALA A 604 -22.48 1.02 19.46
C ALA A 604 -22.23 2.27 20.32
N LYS A 605 -21.02 2.41 20.85
CA LYS A 605 -20.54 3.59 21.58
C LYS A 605 -19.66 4.42 20.65
N LEU A 606 -20.19 5.53 20.14
CA LEU A 606 -19.47 6.34 19.18
C LEU A 606 -18.42 7.22 19.89
N ARG A 607 -17.30 7.43 19.18
CA ARG A 607 -16.13 8.17 19.67
C ARG A 607 -16.06 9.56 19.03
N ALA A 608 -15.40 10.48 19.67
CA ALA A 608 -15.13 11.85 19.21
C ALA A 608 -16.40 12.63 18.80
N ILE A 609 -17.53 12.35 19.43
CA ILE A 609 -18.80 13.02 19.20
C ILE A 609 -18.88 14.28 20.08
N ASP A 610 -18.96 15.45 19.46
CA ASP A 610 -19.16 16.74 20.15
C ASP A 610 -20.57 16.84 20.71
N ASP A 611 -20.75 17.70 21.71
CA ASP A 611 -22.06 17.97 22.29
C ASP A 611 -23.03 18.55 21.24
N GLY A 612 -24.28 18.17 21.36
CA GLY A 612 -25.36 18.58 20.47
C GLY A 612 -26.34 17.45 20.17
N VAL A 613 -27.18 17.69 19.19
CA VAL A 613 -28.18 16.76 18.68
C VAL A 613 -27.74 16.27 17.31
N TYR A 614 -27.95 15.00 17.04
CA TYR A 614 -27.57 14.35 15.79
C TYR A 614 -28.76 13.69 15.11
N ALA A 615 -28.89 13.92 13.81
CA ALA A 615 -29.82 13.20 12.96
C ALA A 615 -29.13 11.96 12.36
N LEU A 616 -29.70 10.79 12.59
CA LEU A 616 -29.21 9.52 12.07
C LEU A 616 -30.16 9.02 11.00
N THR A 617 -29.58 8.52 9.89
CA THR A 617 -30.32 7.89 8.78
C THR A 617 -29.70 6.54 8.45
N ALA A 618 -30.51 5.49 8.42
CA ALA A 618 -30.05 4.17 8.00
C ALA A 618 -29.59 4.17 6.53
N GLY A 619 -28.73 3.23 6.15
CA GLY A 619 -28.17 3.15 4.81
C GLY A 619 -29.20 3.08 3.69
N ASP A 620 -30.34 2.40 3.93
CA ASP A 620 -31.47 2.32 3.00
C ASP A 620 -32.36 3.59 2.93
N GLY A 621 -32.06 4.59 3.78
CA GLY A 621 -32.79 5.86 3.87
C GLY A 621 -34.17 5.80 4.53
N LYS A 622 -34.66 4.60 4.92
CA LYS A 622 -36.02 4.39 5.41
C LYS A 622 -36.17 4.70 6.90
N SER A 623 -35.17 4.33 7.70
CA SER A 623 -35.18 4.57 9.15
C SER A 623 -34.42 5.83 9.51
N ARG A 624 -35.01 6.65 10.37
CA ARG A 624 -34.41 7.88 10.87
C ARG A 624 -34.61 7.99 12.38
N MET A 625 -33.65 8.57 13.07
CA MET A 625 -33.76 8.91 14.48
C MET A 625 -33.01 10.21 14.79
N VAL A 626 -33.41 10.89 15.83
CA VAL A 626 -32.73 12.07 16.38
C VAL A 626 -32.29 11.74 17.79
N VAL A 627 -31.01 11.94 18.08
CA VAL A 627 -30.37 11.46 19.30
C VAL A 627 -29.41 12.54 19.82
N ASP A 628 -29.36 12.72 21.10
CA ASP A 628 -28.34 13.61 21.73
C ASP A 628 -26.96 12.93 21.75
N ALA A 629 -25.92 13.73 21.79
CA ALA A 629 -24.53 13.30 21.79
C ALA A 629 -24.18 12.40 22.97
N LYS A 630 -24.80 12.62 24.14
CA LYS A 630 -24.57 11.81 25.34
C LYS A 630 -24.96 10.35 25.07
N ARG A 631 -26.14 10.13 24.48
CA ARG A 631 -26.60 8.79 24.13
C ARG A 631 -25.74 8.10 23.06
N LEU A 632 -25.19 8.86 22.10
CA LEU A 632 -24.24 8.32 21.11
C LEU A 632 -22.95 7.83 21.78
N ARG A 633 -22.46 8.57 22.77
CA ARG A 633 -21.25 8.22 23.53
C ARG A 633 -21.50 7.07 24.52
N GLU A 634 -22.66 7.05 25.22
CA GLU A 634 -23.05 6.00 26.16
C GLU A 634 -23.44 4.70 25.45
N GLY A 635 -24.02 4.80 24.26
CA GLY A 635 -24.28 3.70 23.32
C GLY A 635 -25.72 3.56 22.88
N ILE A 636 -25.89 3.16 21.64
CA ILE A 636 -27.18 2.76 21.04
C ILE A 636 -27.13 1.27 20.76
N SER A 637 -28.13 0.54 21.25
CA SER A 637 -28.22 -0.89 21.06
C SER A 637 -29.00 -1.26 19.81
N PHE A 638 -28.46 -2.22 19.06
CA PHE A 638 -29.05 -2.79 17.85
C PHE A 638 -29.22 -4.29 18.03
N GLU A 639 -30.40 -4.80 17.74
CA GLU A 639 -30.63 -6.24 17.66
C GLU A 639 -30.35 -6.70 16.23
N LEU A 640 -29.43 -7.65 16.08
CA LEU A 640 -28.93 -8.13 14.81
C LEU A 640 -29.02 -9.66 14.74
N PRO A 641 -29.73 -10.22 13.77
CA PRO A 641 -29.67 -11.63 13.45
C PRO A 641 -28.23 -12.06 13.07
N ARG A 642 -28.00 -13.36 13.02
CA ARG A 642 -26.79 -13.90 12.40
C ARG A 642 -26.71 -13.47 10.96
N ARG A 643 -25.49 -13.24 10.48
CA ARG A 643 -25.19 -12.88 9.11
C ARG A 643 -26.05 -11.69 8.63
N SER A 644 -26.00 -10.62 9.38
CA SER A 644 -26.69 -9.39 9.09
C SER A 644 -25.82 -8.16 9.35
N SER A 645 -26.21 -7.05 8.81
CA SER A 645 -25.46 -5.81 8.93
C SER A 645 -26.39 -4.61 9.00
N VAL A 646 -25.90 -3.54 9.61
CA VAL A 646 -26.53 -2.22 9.57
C VAL A 646 -25.44 -1.17 9.36
N ILE A 647 -25.78 -0.13 8.62
CA ILE A 647 -24.99 1.09 8.48
C ILE A 647 -25.90 2.29 8.79
N TRP A 648 -25.39 3.22 9.58
CA TRP A 648 -26.07 4.45 9.92
C TRP A 648 -25.16 5.64 9.64
N PHE A 649 -25.66 6.55 8.83
CA PHE A 649 -25.05 7.86 8.61
C PHE A 649 -25.60 8.84 9.62
N TYR A 650 -24.75 9.72 10.13
CA TYR A 650 -25.16 10.76 11.07
C TYR A 650 -24.55 12.10 10.71
N GLU A 651 -25.26 13.14 11.09
CA GLU A 651 -24.84 14.54 10.98
C GLU A 651 -25.36 15.34 12.18
N LYS A 652 -24.61 16.37 12.57
CA LYS A 652 -25.03 17.28 13.63
C LYS A 652 -26.22 18.08 13.12
N ALA A 653 -27.33 18.09 13.90
CA ALA A 653 -28.57 18.77 13.55
C ALA A 653 -28.50 20.29 13.76
#